data_28ac0d7353711669b7cd42e63e1788cb
#
_entry.id   28ac0d7353711669b7cd42e63e1788cb
#
_cell.length_a   1.000
_cell.length_b   1.000
_cell.length_c   1.000
_cell.angle_alpha   90.00
_cell.angle_beta   90.00
_cell.angle_gamma   90.00
#
_symmetry.space_group_name_H-M   'P 1'
#
loop_
_entity.id
_entity.type
_entity.pdbx_description
1 polymer ?
#
loop_
_entity_poly.entity_id
_entity_poly.type
_entity_poly.pdbx_seq_one_letter_code
_entity_poly.pdbx_strand_id
1 'polypeptide(L)'
;MTDFALRLSEALGTDFRIARELGGGGMSRVFLAEDVKLARKVVIKVLPPEMAASVNQDRFRREIQLAARLQHPHVVPLLSANASGDLLWYVMPFIEGESLRAKLSREGELPVAEAVRLLREVTDALAYAHEQGVVHRDIKPDNVMVSRGHALVTDFGVAKAVSESGNASGLTSLGVALGTPAYMAPEQASADPHVDHRADLYALGAVAYEMLAGRPPFTGGSAQALLMAQVTQTPEPITVHRPSVPAALATVIMRCLEKRAADRWQSAAEIIPHLEAALTPSGGTQPTAAAQVTSSGTRAALRQTNPIRVTALFVAAAVAILAVTWFLEWRLGLPSWVLPVAAALMVIGLPIMLLTAQNERERLHGTAETRAGDLYDRLFTWRGALGGGALGLAGLAIAAAGFMMLRAMGVGPFATLVSAGVLSTRDQIVLADFTNRTTDSTLGSSITEAFRIDLTQSPVLRVVEGNEVVSTLRLMGRNPGLPLSEEIAHDIAVRVGAKAVLVGEVTPLGSGYVLSARLIGIADSVTLVAERETAADAGALIPAVEALSRKLRERIGESLRTVRAGQPLEQVTTRSLPALRAYSEGSRLVGTGRNSEAIKFLEQAVSLDSNFGMAWRRLGVIWNNRNDPARAVPALRRAYSLRDQMPPQEAAHVTAFYLLVVEDNLPAATEALERLLASWPDDLTALNNLGVYYGATGRFSEGAEMYRRALALRPGIGLYLDNLVQNLIILDQFAVADSVLDTWIASDTSVGGRVSYHRVRLAAERGDYERAYAIVDSVSKVNPGFREVASDLYMRQGRFRQVASSLDPVASAVVEGVVRGNTAAARRMLDKVQADTRWDSIAPNDPRPYGELAAAFTATGSMDRAEVILARAARQIPEEVLRRDGLRAYALASITLSRGDGRAAVTDFRLARRRLRCTICTAFDEGRAFEKLGEPDSAIVQYERFVNGHNVDPENREFFLAAALRRLGEMYESKGQRTKALEYYGRFVDLWKDADPDLQPLVSDIRKQMAQLAGEPPR
;
A
#
# COMPACT_ATOMS: atom_id res chain seq x y z
N MET A 1 -11.83 -28.87 37.90
CA MET A 1 -11.55 -28.05 36.66
C MET A 1 -12.06 -26.66 36.91
N THR A 2 -11.32 -25.66 36.48
CA THR A 2 -11.82 -24.29 36.54
C THR A 2 -12.97 -24.10 35.55
N ASP A 3 -13.89 -23.15 35.77
CA ASP A 3 -15.02 -22.83 34.86
C ASP A 3 -14.58 -22.67 33.42
N PHE A 4 -13.43 -22.04 33.20
CA PHE A 4 -12.82 -21.89 31.87
C PHE A 4 -12.43 -23.24 31.23
N ALA A 5 -11.90 -24.18 31.98
CA ALA A 5 -11.51 -25.50 31.46
C ALA A 5 -12.74 -26.37 31.11
N LEU A 6 -13.88 -26.12 31.78
CA LEU A 6 -15.16 -26.75 31.42
C LEU A 6 -15.69 -26.20 30.10
N ARG A 7 -15.75 -24.90 29.94
CA ARG A 7 -16.14 -24.22 28.67
C ARG A 7 -15.26 -24.64 27.50
N LEU A 8 -13.93 -24.72 27.72
CA LEU A 8 -13.00 -25.22 26.70
C LEU A 8 -13.27 -26.67 26.35
N SER A 9 -13.54 -27.54 27.36
CA SER A 9 -13.86 -28.94 27.12
C SER A 9 -15.14 -29.13 26.30
N GLU A 10 -16.15 -28.31 26.54
CA GLU A 10 -17.39 -28.28 25.74
C GLU A 10 -17.12 -27.85 24.29
N ALA A 11 -16.29 -26.79 24.09
CA ALA A 11 -15.92 -26.28 22.77
C ALA A 11 -15.07 -27.28 21.96
N LEU A 12 -14.23 -28.10 22.62
CA LEU A 12 -13.40 -29.13 22.01
C LEU A 12 -14.18 -30.40 21.64
N GLY A 13 -15.37 -30.62 22.22
CA GLY A 13 -16.22 -31.77 21.97
C GLY A 13 -15.57 -33.11 22.37
N THR A 14 -15.78 -34.14 21.54
CA THR A 14 -15.24 -35.49 21.76
C THR A 14 -13.88 -35.72 21.15
N ASP A 15 -13.33 -34.73 20.39
CA ASP A 15 -12.08 -34.93 19.65
C ASP A 15 -10.84 -34.82 20.53
N PHE A 16 -10.91 -33.99 21.59
CA PHE A 16 -9.79 -33.80 22.52
C PHE A 16 -10.23 -33.95 23.99
N ARG A 17 -9.45 -34.65 24.77
CA ARG A 17 -9.65 -34.81 26.22
C ARG A 17 -8.60 -34.00 26.96
N ILE A 18 -8.98 -32.96 27.69
CA ILE A 18 -8.06 -32.17 28.52
C ILE A 18 -7.54 -33.04 29.68
N ALA A 19 -6.22 -33.17 29.80
CA ALA A 19 -5.57 -33.86 30.88
C ALA A 19 -5.26 -32.92 32.06
N ARG A 20 -4.59 -31.80 31.81
CA ARG A 20 -4.25 -30.79 32.81
C ARG A 20 -3.83 -29.49 32.17
N GLU A 21 -3.87 -28.41 32.93
CA GLU A 21 -3.26 -27.14 32.53
C GLU A 21 -1.75 -27.23 32.75
N LEU A 22 -0.96 -26.80 31.77
CA LEU A 22 0.50 -26.75 31.85
C LEU A 22 1.02 -25.42 32.39
N GLY A 23 0.16 -24.40 32.41
CA GLY A 23 0.44 -23.04 32.79
C GLY A 23 -0.03 -22.07 31.73
N GLY A 24 0.18 -20.76 31.93
CA GLY A 24 -0.15 -19.70 30.97
C GLY A 24 0.56 -18.43 31.33
N GLY A 25 1.00 -17.66 30.32
CA GLY A 25 1.43 -16.26 30.47
C GLY A 25 0.29 -15.33 30.07
N GLY A 26 0.47 -14.03 30.21
CA GLY A 26 -0.57 -13.02 29.94
C GLY A 26 -1.27 -13.07 28.58
N MET A 27 -0.76 -13.86 27.61
CA MET A 27 -1.29 -13.92 26.24
C MET A 27 -2.03 -15.23 25.90
N SER A 28 -1.84 -16.33 26.65
CA SER A 28 -2.54 -17.59 26.39
C SER A 28 -2.51 -18.54 27.57
N ARG A 29 -3.53 -19.39 27.69
CA ARG A 29 -3.54 -20.54 28.61
C ARG A 29 -3.18 -21.80 27.83
N VAL A 30 -2.37 -22.68 28.43
CA VAL A 30 -1.79 -23.84 27.77
C VAL A 30 -2.27 -25.09 28.47
N PHE A 31 -2.89 -26.01 27.72
CA PHE A 31 -3.43 -27.27 28.24
C PHE A 31 -2.76 -28.46 27.57
N LEU A 32 -2.40 -29.47 28.36
CA LEU A 32 -2.10 -30.80 27.87
C LEU A 32 -3.44 -31.52 27.62
N ALA A 33 -3.59 -32.07 26.45
CA ALA A 33 -4.75 -32.85 26.09
C ALA A 33 -4.34 -34.12 25.32
N GLU A 34 -5.28 -35.01 25.18
CA GLU A 34 -5.17 -36.22 24.36
C GLU A 34 -6.07 -36.05 23.12
N ASP A 35 -5.51 -36.20 21.93
CA ASP A 35 -6.24 -36.39 20.69
C ASP A 35 -6.86 -37.79 20.73
N VAL A 36 -8.15 -37.87 20.95
CA VAL A 36 -8.85 -39.16 21.21
C VAL A 36 -8.83 -40.04 19.97
N LYS A 37 -8.87 -39.45 18.75
CA LYS A 37 -8.90 -40.20 17.49
C LYS A 37 -7.54 -40.82 17.16
N LEU A 38 -6.46 -40.15 17.51
CA LEU A 38 -5.10 -40.56 17.16
C LEU A 38 -4.31 -41.11 18.37
N ALA A 39 -4.93 -41.16 19.55
CA ALA A 39 -4.36 -41.66 20.82
C ALA A 39 -2.96 -41.04 21.11
N ARG A 40 -2.82 -39.72 20.89
CA ARG A 40 -1.55 -39.01 21.09
C ARG A 40 -1.73 -37.75 21.96
N LYS A 41 -0.65 -37.42 22.70
CA LYS A 41 -0.63 -36.19 23.49
C LYS A 41 -0.47 -34.96 22.59
N VAL A 42 -1.24 -33.93 22.85
CA VAL A 42 -1.22 -32.64 22.17
C VAL A 42 -1.22 -31.52 23.19
N VAL A 43 -0.77 -30.33 22.73
CA VAL A 43 -0.87 -29.09 23.49
C VAL A 43 -1.94 -28.24 22.83
N ILE A 44 -2.87 -27.71 23.62
CA ILE A 44 -3.89 -26.80 23.20
C ILE A 44 -3.59 -25.43 23.84
N LYS A 45 -3.31 -24.43 23.01
CA LYS A 45 -3.17 -23.03 23.46
C LYS A 45 -4.45 -22.26 23.16
N VAL A 46 -4.96 -21.57 24.18
CA VAL A 46 -6.24 -20.82 24.12
C VAL A 46 -5.94 -19.37 24.45
N LEU A 47 -6.44 -18.47 23.61
CA LEU A 47 -6.36 -17.03 23.89
C LEU A 47 -7.39 -16.66 24.97
N PRO A 48 -7.04 -15.77 25.92
CA PRO A 48 -8.00 -15.25 26.90
C PRO A 48 -9.19 -14.56 26.20
N PRO A 49 -10.43 -14.67 26.73
CA PRO A 49 -11.62 -14.09 26.12
C PRO A 49 -11.49 -12.58 25.86
N GLU A 50 -10.79 -11.85 26.75
CA GLU A 50 -10.56 -10.40 26.63
C GLU A 50 -9.70 -10.09 25.39
N MET A 51 -8.77 -10.95 25.04
CA MET A 51 -7.95 -10.81 23.83
C MET A 51 -8.70 -11.36 22.61
N ALA A 52 -9.41 -12.46 22.75
CA ALA A 52 -10.19 -13.07 21.66
C ALA A 52 -11.28 -12.13 21.15
N ALA A 53 -11.91 -11.33 22.02
CA ALA A 53 -12.91 -10.31 21.66
C ALA A 53 -12.36 -9.19 20.78
N SER A 54 -11.06 -8.89 20.87
CA SER A 54 -10.40 -7.85 20.06
C SER A 54 -9.81 -8.39 18.76
N VAL A 55 -9.73 -9.71 18.58
CA VAL A 55 -9.10 -10.38 17.45
C VAL A 55 -10.11 -10.64 16.33
N ASN A 56 -9.80 -10.20 15.12
CA ASN A 56 -10.59 -10.57 13.95
C ASN A 56 -10.39 -12.07 13.63
N GLN A 57 -11.44 -12.88 13.82
CA GLN A 57 -11.41 -14.33 13.67
C GLN A 57 -10.96 -14.81 12.29
N ASP A 58 -11.35 -14.12 11.22
CA ASP A 58 -10.99 -14.50 9.85
C ASP A 58 -9.51 -14.22 9.56
N ARG A 59 -8.97 -13.16 10.16
CA ARG A 59 -7.56 -12.82 10.06
C ARG A 59 -6.71 -13.79 10.88
N PHE A 60 -7.12 -14.08 12.10
CA PHE A 60 -6.49 -15.12 12.95
C PHE A 60 -6.40 -16.46 12.20
N ARG A 61 -7.49 -16.89 11.57
CA ARG A 61 -7.49 -18.12 10.76
C ARG A 61 -6.49 -18.08 9.61
N ARG A 62 -6.37 -16.96 8.90
CA ARG A 62 -5.45 -16.80 7.77
C ARG A 62 -3.98 -16.86 8.21
N GLU A 63 -3.61 -16.14 9.26
CA GLU A 63 -2.24 -16.13 9.77
C GLU A 63 -1.84 -17.53 10.30
N ILE A 64 -2.75 -18.17 11.01
CA ILE A 64 -2.54 -19.57 11.49
C ILE A 64 -2.46 -20.55 10.30
N GLN A 65 -3.24 -20.37 9.24
CA GLN A 65 -3.15 -21.20 8.03
C GLN A 65 -1.80 -21.05 7.32
N LEU A 66 -1.21 -19.86 7.31
CA LEU A 66 0.13 -19.64 6.79
C LEU A 66 1.17 -20.36 7.64
N ALA A 67 1.11 -20.21 8.97
CA ALA A 67 2.01 -20.90 9.90
C ALA A 67 1.87 -22.44 9.84
N ALA A 68 0.66 -22.94 9.60
CA ALA A 68 0.41 -24.39 9.48
C ALA A 68 1.03 -25.04 8.22
N ARG A 69 1.49 -24.25 7.24
CA ARG A 69 2.20 -24.75 6.06
C ARG A 69 3.68 -25.00 6.31
N LEU A 70 4.22 -24.50 7.42
CA LEU A 70 5.62 -24.68 7.75
C LEU A 70 5.92 -26.16 8.07
N GLN A 71 6.85 -26.76 7.33
CA GLN A 71 7.32 -28.14 7.51
C GLN A 71 8.85 -28.13 7.56
N HIS A 72 9.40 -28.12 8.76
CA HIS A 72 10.85 -28.06 8.98
C HIS A 72 11.22 -28.85 10.25
N PRO A 73 12.37 -29.57 10.32
CA PRO A 73 12.74 -30.37 11.46
C PRO A 73 12.86 -29.60 12.78
N HIS A 74 13.14 -28.31 12.71
CA HIS A 74 13.27 -27.40 13.87
C HIS A 74 12.09 -26.47 14.08
N VAL A 75 10.92 -26.74 13.44
CA VAL A 75 9.65 -26.00 13.64
C VAL A 75 8.60 -26.96 14.19
N VAL A 76 7.94 -26.59 15.29
CA VAL A 76 6.79 -27.35 15.80
C VAL A 76 5.58 -27.11 14.94
N PRO A 77 5.03 -28.10 14.21
CA PRO A 77 3.91 -27.89 13.31
C PRO A 77 2.61 -27.60 14.05
N LEU A 78 1.76 -26.77 13.44
CA LEU A 78 0.40 -26.59 13.89
C LEU A 78 -0.50 -27.70 13.32
N LEU A 79 -1.28 -28.36 14.17
CA LEU A 79 -2.16 -29.46 13.78
C LEU A 79 -3.55 -28.96 13.39
N SER A 80 -4.12 -28.02 14.14
CA SER A 80 -5.40 -27.39 13.85
C SER A 80 -5.57 -26.08 14.61
N ALA A 81 -6.50 -25.23 14.14
CA ALA A 81 -6.93 -24.04 14.85
C ALA A 81 -8.44 -23.86 14.66
N ASN A 82 -9.13 -23.48 15.73
CA ASN A 82 -10.58 -23.34 15.74
C ASN A 82 -11.04 -22.17 16.60
N ALA A 83 -12.31 -21.78 16.43
CA ALA A 83 -12.98 -20.77 17.20
C ALA A 83 -14.38 -21.25 17.60
N SER A 84 -14.81 -20.98 18.82
CA SER A 84 -16.17 -21.23 19.29
C SER A 84 -16.58 -20.16 20.29
N GLY A 85 -17.57 -19.35 19.93
CA GLY A 85 -17.97 -18.17 20.72
C GLY A 85 -16.82 -17.18 20.91
N ASP A 86 -16.45 -16.93 22.14
CA ASP A 86 -15.36 -16.06 22.57
C ASP A 86 -14.02 -16.82 22.78
N LEU A 87 -13.95 -18.09 22.45
CA LEU A 87 -12.75 -18.91 22.57
C LEU A 87 -12.07 -19.09 21.21
N LEU A 88 -10.79 -18.74 21.16
CA LEU A 88 -9.89 -18.99 20.03
C LEU A 88 -8.77 -19.91 20.52
N TRP A 89 -8.51 -21.00 19.81
CA TRP A 89 -7.45 -21.94 20.19
C TRP A 89 -6.76 -22.56 18.98
N TYR A 90 -5.56 -23.07 19.23
CA TYR A 90 -4.83 -23.89 18.27
C TYR A 90 -4.16 -25.07 18.96
N VAL A 91 -3.93 -26.12 18.18
CA VAL A 91 -3.44 -27.43 18.64
C VAL A 91 -2.10 -27.71 17.99
N MET A 92 -1.13 -28.17 18.79
CA MET A 92 0.19 -28.58 18.34
C MET A 92 0.58 -29.91 19.00
N PRO A 93 1.56 -30.68 18.47
CA PRO A 93 2.06 -31.89 19.15
C PRO A 93 2.66 -31.55 20.53
N PHE A 94 2.52 -32.45 21.48
CA PHE A 94 3.25 -32.35 22.74
C PHE A 94 4.71 -32.74 22.50
N ILE A 95 5.65 -31.84 22.76
CA ILE A 95 7.09 -32.06 22.64
C ILE A 95 7.65 -32.51 23.99
N GLU A 96 8.25 -33.70 24.02
CA GLU A 96 8.96 -34.19 25.20
C GLU A 96 10.30 -33.46 25.36
N GLY A 97 10.44 -32.67 26.42
CA GLY A 97 11.61 -31.84 26.68
C GLY A 97 11.27 -30.67 27.60
N GLU A 98 12.11 -29.68 27.60
CA GLU A 98 11.94 -28.45 28.38
C GLU A 98 12.06 -27.22 27.48
N SER A 99 11.52 -26.06 27.90
CA SER A 99 11.79 -24.81 27.18
C SER A 99 13.22 -24.32 27.42
N LEU A 100 13.78 -23.60 26.46
CA LEU A 100 15.10 -22.98 26.65
C LEU A 100 15.11 -22.04 27.87
N ARG A 101 13.98 -21.43 28.21
CA ARG A 101 13.79 -20.67 29.46
C ARG A 101 14.03 -21.49 30.69
N ALA A 102 13.40 -22.68 30.78
CA ALA A 102 13.57 -23.60 31.90
C ALA A 102 15.03 -24.08 32.03
N LYS A 103 15.64 -24.37 30.88
CA LYS A 103 17.05 -24.79 30.83
C LYS A 103 17.99 -23.65 31.30
N LEU A 104 17.80 -22.41 30.82
CA LEU A 104 18.61 -21.26 31.24
C LEU A 104 18.40 -20.90 32.71
N SER A 105 17.16 -21.04 33.21
CA SER A 105 16.89 -20.82 34.64
C SER A 105 17.58 -21.85 35.55
N ARG A 106 17.83 -23.06 35.06
CA ARG A 106 18.52 -24.12 35.78
C ARG A 106 20.03 -24.03 35.65
N GLU A 107 20.56 -23.74 34.46
CA GLU A 107 22.00 -23.82 34.15
C GLU A 107 22.70 -22.46 34.20
N GLY A 108 21.94 -21.36 34.11
CA GLY A 108 22.48 -20.02 34.01
C GLY A 108 22.95 -19.72 32.58
N GLU A 109 24.20 -20.05 32.31
CA GLU A 109 24.81 -19.94 30.97
C GLU A 109 25.08 -21.32 30.36
N LEU A 110 24.97 -21.43 29.02
CA LEU A 110 25.21 -22.67 28.32
C LEU A 110 26.67 -22.80 27.85
N PRO A 111 27.23 -24.03 27.74
CA PRO A 111 28.52 -24.25 27.05
C PRO A 111 28.48 -23.69 25.64
N VAL A 112 29.57 -23.04 25.21
CA VAL A 112 29.63 -22.32 23.90
C VAL A 112 29.24 -23.26 22.75
N ALA A 113 29.74 -24.50 22.72
CA ALA A 113 29.43 -25.46 21.68
C ALA A 113 27.94 -25.83 21.63
N GLU A 114 27.29 -25.94 22.78
CA GLU A 114 25.86 -26.24 22.90
C GLU A 114 25.02 -25.01 22.47
N ALA A 115 25.39 -23.83 22.95
CA ALA A 115 24.72 -22.58 22.56
C ALA A 115 24.77 -22.35 21.03
N VAL A 116 25.93 -22.54 20.40
CA VAL A 116 26.11 -22.40 18.95
C VAL A 116 25.28 -23.43 18.19
N ARG A 117 25.24 -24.70 18.65
CA ARG A 117 24.40 -25.72 18.01
C ARG A 117 22.91 -25.37 18.06
N LEU A 118 22.39 -25.03 19.24
CA LEU A 118 20.98 -24.63 19.39
C LEU A 118 20.67 -23.36 18.60
N LEU A 119 21.58 -22.37 18.62
CA LEU A 119 21.44 -21.14 17.85
C LEU A 119 21.38 -21.41 16.35
N ARG A 120 22.23 -22.32 15.83
CA ARG A 120 22.22 -22.70 14.41
C ARG A 120 20.86 -23.32 14.02
N GLU A 121 20.32 -24.23 14.85
CA GLU A 121 19.04 -24.90 14.59
C GLU A 121 17.86 -23.93 14.62
N VAL A 122 17.86 -22.93 15.53
CA VAL A 122 16.86 -21.85 15.55
C VAL A 122 17.03 -20.95 14.34
N THR A 123 18.26 -20.64 13.93
CA THR A 123 18.54 -19.81 12.75
C THR A 123 18.06 -20.50 11.47
N ASP A 124 18.24 -21.80 11.36
CA ASP A 124 17.78 -22.62 10.23
C ASP A 124 16.26 -22.63 10.12
N ALA A 125 15.55 -22.79 11.25
CA ALA A 125 14.09 -22.67 11.33
C ALA A 125 13.59 -21.30 10.90
N LEU A 126 14.27 -20.22 11.32
CA LEU A 126 13.93 -18.84 10.92
C LEU A 126 14.22 -18.60 9.44
N ALA A 127 15.34 -19.07 8.90
CA ALA A 127 15.67 -18.93 7.48
C ALA A 127 14.56 -19.55 6.62
N TYR A 128 14.16 -20.78 6.92
CA TYR A 128 13.07 -21.44 6.22
C TYR A 128 11.73 -20.69 6.34
N ALA A 129 11.34 -20.26 7.54
CA ALA A 129 10.08 -19.56 7.74
C ALA A 129 10.04 -18.20 6.98
N HIS A 130 11.16 -17.47 6.99
CA HIS A 130 11.28 -16.20 6.27
C HIS A 130 11.20 -16.38 4.74
N GLU A 131 11.76 -17.46 4.19
CA GLU A 131 11.62 -17.83 2.78
C GLU A 131 10.15 -18.11 2.41
N GLN A 132 9.36 -18.64 3.34
CA GLN A 132 7.92 -18.88 3.17
C GLN A 132 7.08 -17.61 3.47
N GLY A 133 7.70 -16.47 3.74
CA GLY A 133 7.03 -15.20 4.05
C GLY A 133 6.43 -15.14 5.45
N VAL A 134 6.81 -16.05 6.36
CA VAL A 134 6.34 -16.08 7.75
C VAL A 134 7.39 -15.49 8.68
N VAL A 135 7.05 -14.42 9.40
CA VAL A 135 7.87 -13.76 10.42
C VAL A 135 7.32 -14.15 11.80
N HIS A 136 8.18 -14.56 12.72
CA HIS A 136 7.78 -15.06 14.03
C HIS A 136 7.31 -13.96 14.98
N ARG A 137 8.06 -12.85 15.08
CA ARG A 137 7.78 -11.64 15.88
C ARG A 137 7.80 -11.77 17.41
N ASP A 138 8.02 -12.97 17.95
CA ASP A 138 8.11 -13.22 19.40
C ASP A 138 9.14 -14.33 19.71
N ILE A 139 10.33 -14.25 19.11
CA ILE A 139 11.45 -15.16 19.44
C ILE A 139 11.97 -14.84 20.83
N LYS A 140 11.91 -15.84 21.70
CA LYS A 140 12.38 -15.80 23.10
C LYS A 140 12.64 -17.20 23.63
N PRO A 141 13.35 -17.37 24.74
CA PRO A 141 13.66 -18.69 25.28
C PRO A 141 12.43 -19.54 25.63
N ASP A 142 11.28 -18.91 25.93
CA ASP A 142 10.03 -19.60 26.23
C ASP A 142 9.42 -20.28 24.99
N ASN A 143 9.69 -19.75 23.80
CA ASN A 143 9.19 -20.24 22.52
C ASN A 143 10.19 -21.14 21.78
N VAL A 144 11.28 -21.53 22.43
CA VAL A 144 12.24 -22.50 21.94
C VAL A 144 12.22 -23.72 22.87
N MET A 145 11.77 -24.89 22.37
CA MET A 145 11.80 -26.14 23.09
C MET A 145 13.13 -26.88 22.83
N VAL A 146 13.69 -27.44 23.85
CA VAL A 146 14.87 -28.31 23.75
C VAL A 146 14.46 -29.75 24.02
N SER A 147 14.50 -30.58 22.97
CA SER A 147 14.13 -31.99 23.02
C SER A 147 15.29 -32.84 22.51
N ARG A 148 15.76 -33.77 23.32
CA ARG A 148 16.90 -34.66 23.01
C ARG A 148 18.14 -33.92 22.54
N GLY A 149 18.35 -32.69 23.05
CA GLY A 149 19.47 -31.84 22.71
C GLY A 149 19.30 -30.98 21.44
N HIS A 150 18.15 -31.01 20.77
CA HIS A 150 17.82 -30.25 19.60
C HIS A 150 16.82 -29.12 19.90
N ALA A 151 16.96 -27.99 19.24
CA ALA A 151 16.03 -26.86 19.35
C ALA A 151 14.83 -27.03 18.38
N LEU A 152 13.64 -26.74 18.89
CA LEU A 152 12.41 -26.64 18.08
C LEU A 152 11.71 -25.32 18.41
N VAL A 153 11.42 -24.53 17.40
CA VAL A 153 10.73 -23.23 17.55
C VAL A 153 9.22 -23.46 17.52
N THR A 154 8.52 -22.88 18.50
CA THR A 154 7.04 -22.95 18.62
C THR A 154 6.42 -21.60 18.34
N ASP A 155 5.11 -21.56 18.08
CA ASP A 155 4.27 -20.36 18.04
C ASP A 155 4.52 -19.41 16.87
N PHE A 156 4.93 -19.91 15.71
CA PHE A 156 5.04 -19.10 14.49
C PHE A 156 3.71 -18.43 14.10
N GLY A 157 3.76 -17.14 13.76
CA GLY A 157 2.66 -16.38 13.18
C GLY A 157 1.54 -15.96 14.16
N VAL A 158 1.54 -16.46 15.40
CA VAL A 158 0.48 -16.18 16.39
C VAL A 158 0.55 -14.72 16.89
N ALA A 159 1.75 -14.21 17.11
CA ALA A 159 1.95 -12.84 17.58
C ALA A 159 1.41 -11.80 16.60
N LYS A 160 1.54 -12.03 15.30
CA LYS A 160 0.99 -11.17 14.25
C LYS A 160 -0.53 -11.19 14.21
N ALA A 161 -1.13 -12.39 14.34
CA ALA A 161 -2.57 -12.57 14.36
C ALA A 161 -3.25 -11.81 15.52
N VAL A 162 -2.54 -11.63 16.63
CA VAL A 162 -3.03 -10.92 17.82
C VAL A 162 -2.70 -9.42 17.78
N SER A 163 -1.48 -9.02 17.38
CA SER A 163 -1.01 -7.63 17.48
C SER A 163 -1.66 -6.67 16.48
N GLU A 164 -1.99 -7.13 15.27
CA GLU A 164 -2.56 -6.28 14.22
C GLU A 164 -4.10 -6.20 14.29
N SER A 165 -4.74 -6.85 15.25
CA SER A 165 -6.20 -6.93 15.38
C SER A 165 -6.79 -5.96 16.41
N GLY A 166 -5.98 -5.36 17.27
CA GLY A 166 -6.44 -4.42 18.31
C GLY A 166 -5.96 -2.99 18.01
N ASN A 167 -6.85 -2.00 18.18
CA ASN A 167 -6.47 -0.58 18.23
C ASN A 167 -5.35 -0.40 19.27
N ALA A 168 -4.16 -0.03 18.82
CA ALA A 168 -2.97 0.14 19.64
C ALA A 168 -3.17 1.11 20.85
N SER A 169 -4.19 1.96 20.80
CA SER A 169 -4.57 2.89 21.89
C SER A 169 -5.34 2.25 23.05
N GLY A 170 -5.97 1.08 22.86
CA GLY A 170 -6.72 0.39 23.93
C GLY A 170 -5.88 -0.58 24.75
N LEU A 171 -4.85 -1.19 24.17
CA LEU A 171 -3.99 -2.18 24.83
C LEU A 171 -2.88 -1.57 25.69
N THR A 172 -2.40 -0.38 25.33
CA THR A 172 -1.43 0.38 26.12
C THR A 172 -2.03 0.97 27.42
N SER A 173 -3.35 1.22 27.44
CA SER A 173 -4.05 1.70 28.64
C SER A 173 -4.30 0.60 29.69
N LEU A 174 -4.20 -0.69 29.33
CA LEU A 174 -4.37 -1.83 30.24
C LEU A 174 -3.04 -2.35 30.83
N GLY A 175 -1.90 -1.74 30.51
CA GLY A 175 -0.60 -2.16 31.06
C GLY A 175 -0.09 -3.53 30.57
N VAL A 176 -0.74 -4.13 29.56
CA VAL A 176 -0.34 -5.41 28.99
C VAL A 176 0.57 -5.12 27.80
N ALA A 177 1.89 -5.14 28.02
CA ALA A 177 2.86 -5.07 26.93
C ALA A 177 2.71 -6.32 26.06
N LEU A 178 2.45 -6.14 24.77
CA LEU A 178 2.37 -7.22 23.78
C LEU A 178 3.77 -7.80 23.56
N GLY A 179 4.14 -8.90 24.21
CA GLY A 179 5.46 -9.55 24.15
C GLY A 179 6.31 -9.36 25.41
N THR A 180 7.45 -10.08 25.45
CA THR A 180 8.41 -9.96 26.55
C THR A 180 9.45 -8.88 26.21
N PRO A 181 9.46 -7.70 26.84
CA PRO A 181 10.25 -6.55 26.42
C PRO A 181 11.75 -6.79 26.27
N ALA A 182 12.30 -7.79 26.95
CA ALA A 182 13.73 -8.11 26.97
C ALA A 182 14.29 -8.60 25.61
N TYR A 183 13.43 -9.10 24.70
CA TYR A 183 13.83 -9.65 23.39
C TYR A 183 13.26 -8.87 22.21
N MET A 184 12.49 -7.83 22.50
CA MET A 184 11.79 -7.05 21.49
C MET A 184 12.78 -6.22 20.67
N ALA A 185 12.65 -6.24 19.35
CA ALA A 185 13.47 -5.41 18.50
C ALA A 185 13.12 -3.91 18.65
N PRO A 186 14.07 -2.98 18.43
CA PRO A 186 13.85 -1.54 18.56
C PRO A 186 12.63 -1.02 17.78
N GLU A 187 12.43 -1.49 16.55
CA GLU A 187 11.28 -1.16 15.70
C GLU A 187 9.96 -1.69 16.27
N GLN A 188 9.96 -2.85 16.91
CA GLN A 188 8.78 -3.37 17.62
C GLN A 188 8.49 -2.55 18.89
N ALA A 189 9.55 -2.21 19.65
CA ALA A 189 9.43 -1.41 20.86
C ALA A 189 8.92 0.01 20.58
N SER A 190 9.20 0.55 19.38
CA SER A 190 8.73 1.84 18.89
C SER A 190 7.37 1.76 18.19
N ALA A 191 6.73 0.59 18.15
CA ALA A 191 5.49 0.33 17.41
C ALA A 191 5.57 0.73 15.91
N ASP A 192 6.73 0.48 15.27
CA ASP A 192 6.91 0.75 13.84
C ASP A 192 5.96 -0.18 13.05
N PRO A 193 5.11 0.34 12.15
CA PRO A 193 4.23 -0.48 11.34
C PRO A 193 4.97 -1.38 10.32
N HIS A 194 6.27 -1.14 10.07
CA HIS A 194 7.07 -1.83 9.07
C HIS A 194 8.02 -2.90 9.65
N VAL A 195 7.62 -3.54 10.74
CA VAL A 195 8.41 -4.64 11.34
C VAL A 195 8.48 -5.83 10.38
N ASP A 196 9.69 -6.14 9.89
CA ASP A 196 9.97 -7.27 9.00
C ASP A 196 10.73 -8.42 9.71
N HIS A 197 11.22 -9.41 8.95
CA HIS A 197 11.95 -10.58 9.43
C HIS A 197 13.24 -10.26 10.19
N ARG A 198 13.80 -9.04 10.04
CA ARG A 198 15.01 -8.62 10.76
C ARG A 198 14.75 -8.34 12.25
N ALA A 199 13.49 -8.22 12.64
CA ALA A 199 13.11 -8.20 14.05
C ALA A 199 13.38 -9.58 14.72
N ASP A 200 13.13 -10.68 14.01
CA ASP A 200 13.46 -12.03 14.51
C ASP A 200 14.97 -12.22 14.64
N LEU A 201 15.77 -11.60 13.74
CA LEU A 201 17.24 -11.65 13.83
C LEU A 201 17.78 -10.89 15.04
N TYR A 202 17.13 -9.78 15.41
CA TYR A 202 17.47 -9.09 16.65
C TYR A 202 17.12 -9.93 17.88
N ALA A 203 15.92 -10.49 17.93
CA ALA A 203 15.47 -11.36 19.01
C ALA A 203 16.34 -12.61 19.12
N LEU A 204 16.76 -13.20 18.00
CA LEU A 204 17.75 -14.29 17.93
C LEU A 204 19.07 -13.86 18.58
N GLY A 205 19.56 -12.66 18.30
CA GLY A 205 20.76 -12.09 18.93
C GLY A 205 20.60 -11.93 20.44
N ALA A 206 19.43 -11.50 20.92
CA ALA A 206 19.14 -11.35 22.34
C ALA A 206 19.09 -12.71 23.07
N VAL A 207 18.50 -13.74 22.44
CA VAL A 207 18.49 -15.11 22.94
C VAL A 207 19.92 -15.71 22.97
N ALA A 208 20.68 -15.50 21.91
CA ALA A 208 22.08 -15.93 21.83
C ALA A 208 22.95 -15.29 22.91
N TYR A 209 22.75 -13.99 23.14
CA TYR A 209 23.45 -13.26 24.19
C TYR A 209 23.13 -13.87 25.57
N GLU A 210 21.85 -14.14 25.88
CA GLU A 210 21.45 -14.73 27.14
C GLU A 210 21.96 -16.15 27.28
N MET A 211 21.93 -16.97 26.24
CA MET A 211 22.46 -18.34 26.29
C MET A 211 23.95 -18.37 26.71
N LEU A 212 24.70 -17.37 26.28
CA LEU A 212 26.15 -17.31 26.53
C LEU A 212 26.51 -16.49 27.77
N ALA A 213 25.82 -15.38 28.05
CA ALA A 213 26.13 -14.48 29.17
C ALA A 213 25.28 -14.75 30.42
N GLY A 214 24.32 -15.69 30.38
CA GLY A 214 23.41 -15.99 31.48
C GLY A 214 22.37 -14.88 31.79
N ARG A 215 22.38 -13.81 31.02
CA ARG A 215 21.49 -12.65 31.17
C ARG A 215 21.16 -12.04 29.81
N PRO A 216 19.98 -11.45 29.61
CA PRO A 216 19.66 -10.73 28.38
C PRO A 216 20.53 -9.46 28.23
N PRO A 217 20.63 -8.89 26.99
CA PRO A 217 21.45 -7.70 26.71
C PRO A 217 21.10 -6.50 27.57
N PHE A 218 19.82 -6.36 27.93
CA PHE A 218 19.31 -5.27 28.77
C PHE A 218 18.50 -5.85 29.94
N THR A 219 18.67 -5.23 31.10
CA THR A 219 17.92 -5.55 32.32
C THR A 219 17.36 -4.25 32.88
N GLY A 220 16.14 -4.26 33.40
CA GLY A 220 15.51 -3.03 33.94
C GLY A 220 14.40 -3.37 34.93
N GLY A 221 14.13 -2.44 35.84
CA GLY A 221 13.13 -2.58 36.89
C GLY A 221 11.67 -2.43 36.42
N SER A 222 11.43 -2.04 35.18
CA SER A 222 10.09 -1.94 34.60
C SER A 222 10.09 -2.26 33.11
N ALA A 223 8.93 -2.69 32.57
CA ALA A 223 8.73 -2.95 31.16
C ALA A 223 9.05 -1.70 30.29
N GLN A 224 8.68 -0.53 30.74
CA GLN A 224 8.97 0.73 30.03
C GLN A 224 10.47 1.03 29.97
N ALA A 225 11.22 0.80 31.06
CA ALA A 225 12.67 0.98 31.09
C ALA A 225 13.36 0.02 30.12
N LEU A 226 12.89 -1.22 30.01
CA LEU A 226 13.40 -2.21 29.05
C LEU A 226 13.09 -1.80 27.59
N LEU A 227 11.87 -1.34 27.30
CA LEU A 227 11.51 -0.85 25.96
C LEU A 227 12.39 0.34 25.55
N MET A 228 12.60 1.29 26.47
CA MET A 228 13.51 2.42 26.21
C MET A 228 14.96 1.97 25.99
N ALA A 229 15.44 0.98 26.74
CA ALA A 229 16.77 0.43 26.56
C ALA A 229 16.92 -0.26 25.19
N GLN A 230 15.90 -0.99 24.74
CA GLN A 230 15.88 -1.59 23.41
C GLN A 230 16.03 -0.54 22.30
N VAL A 231 15.41 0.61 22.46
CA VAL A 231 15.44 1.69 21.44
C VAL A 231 16.76 2.50 21.49
N THR A 232 17.24 2.83 22.72
CA THR A 232 18.24 3.89 22.87
C THR A 232 19.61 3.40 23.33
N GLN A 233 19.71 2.27 24.07
CA GLN A 233 20.97 1.82 24.66
C GLN A 233 21.70 0.84 23.74
N THR A 234 23.02 1.00 23.61
CA THR A 234 23.89 0.02 22.95
C THR A 234 24.14 -1.14 23.91
N PRO A 235 23.97 -2.41 23.48
CA PRO A 235 24.28 -3.54 24.34
C PRO A 235 25.78 -3.63 24.64
N GLU A 236 26.14 -3.98 25.87
CA GLU A 236 27.54 -4.26 26.21
C GLU A 236 28.09 -5.42 25.40
N PRO A 237 29.35 -5.38 24.94
CA PRO A 237 29.95 -6.51 24.24
C PRO A 237 29.85 -7.77 25.07
N ILE A 238 29.38 -8.88 24.49
CA ILE A 238 29.20 -10.16 25.20
C ILE A 238 30.47 -10.67 25.85
N THR A 239 31.63 -10.34 25.28
CA THR A 239 32.95 -10.69 25.81
C THR A 239 33.29 -10.02 27.14
N VAL A 240 32.60 -8.95 27.53
CA VAL A 240 32.72 -8.31 28.84
C VAL A 240 32.16 -9.23 29.93
N HIS A 241 31.03 -9.90 29.65
CA HIS A 241 30.39 -10.81 30.60
C HIS A 241 30.97 -12.23 30.55
N ARG A 242 31.39 -12.66 29.37
CA ARG A 242 32.01 -13.98 29.17
C ARG A 242 33.22 -13.91 28.24
N PRO A 243 34.44 -13.68 28.76
CA PRO A 243 35.65 -13.58 27.95
C PRO A 243 35.99 -14.84 27.13
N SER A 244 35.45 -16.00 27.49
CA SER A 244 35.68 -17.29 26.79
C SER A 244 34.88 -17.39 25.48
N VAL A 245 33.98 -16.46 25.14
CA VAL A 245 33.25 -16.45 23.87
C VAL A 245 34.23 -16.11 22.75
N PRO A 246 34.35 -16.93 21.69
CA PRO A 246 35.20 -16.60 20.54
C PRO A 246 34.83 -15.28 19.91
N ALA A 247 35.83 -14.47 19.55
CA ALA A 247 35.62 -13.13 18.99
C ALA A 247 34.74 -13.14 17.71
N ALA A 248 34.89 -14.18 16.88
CA ALA A 248 34.05 -14.35 15.69
C ALA A 248 32.59 -14.55 16.05
N LEU A 249 32.26 -15.36 17.05
CA LEU A 249 30.91 -15.59 17.54
C LEU A 249 30.33 -14.33 18.18
N ALA A 250 31.12 -13.64 18.99
CA ALA A 250 30.73 -12.35 19.57
C ALA A 250 30.33 -11.33 18.48
N THR A 251 31.13 -11.22 17.42
CA THR A 251 30.82 -10.33 16.29
C THR A 251 29.50 -10.69 15.62
N VAL A 252 29.21 -11.98 15.41
CA VAL A 252 27.94 -12.44 14.82
C VAL A 252 26.75 -12.01 15.68
N ILE A 253 26.81 -12.23 17.00
CA ILE A 253 25.73 -11.94 17.93
C ILE A 253 25.53 -10.41 18.08
N MET A 254 26.62 -9.66 18.23
CA MET A 254 26.54 -8.20 18.38
C MET A 254 25.97 -7.53 17.12
N ARG A 255 26.28 -8.06 15.93
CA ARG A 255 25.66 -7.58 14.69
C ARG A 255 24.15 -7.87 14.61
N CYS A 256 23.66 -8.95 15.16
CA CYS A 256 22.20 -9.16 15.29
C CYS A 256 21.57 -8.06 16.16
N LEU A 257 22.27 -7.57 17.18
CA LEU A 257 21.80 -6.58 18.15
C LEU A 257 21.96 -5.13 17.72
N GLU A 258 22.35 -4.87 16.48
CA GLU A 258 22.41 -3.51 15.91
C GLU A 258 21.02 -2.85 15.95
N LYS A 259 20.98 -1.56 16.31
CA LYS A 259 19.71 -0.85 16.51
C LYS A 259 18.95 -0.63 15.22
N ARG A 260 19.64 -0.27 14.15
CA ARG A 260 19.02 -0.13 12.83
C ARG A 260 18.93 -1.49 12.15
N ALA A 261 17.75 -1.87 11.69
CA ALA A 261 17.54 -3.13 10.98
C ALA A 261 18.44 -3.28 9.73
N ALA A 262 18.84 -2.16 9.10
CA ALA A 262 19.76 -2.15 7.95
C ALA A 262 21.20 -2.55 8.29
N ASP A 263 21.65 -2.38 9.53
CA ASP A 263 23.02 -2.66 9.97
C ASP A 263 23.16 -4.11 10.48
N ARG A 264 22.04 -4.81 10.68
CA ARG A 264 21.97 -6.25 11.05
C ARG A 264 22.29 -7.15 9.86
N TRP A 265 22.29 -8.44 10.09
CA TRP A 265 22.22 -9.44 9.04
C TRP A 265 20.91 -9.23 8.24
N GLN A 266 20.96 -9.40 6.91
CA GLN A 266 19.78 -9.14 6.09
C GLN A 266 18.92 -10.40 5.87
N SER A 267 19.46 -11.58 6.19
CA SER A 267 18.71 -12.84 6.25
C SER A 267 19.26 -13.77 7.31
N ALA A 268 18.44 -14.68 7.83
CA ALA A 268 18.89 -15.70 8.75
C ALA A 268 19.90 -16.68 8.10
N ALA A 269 19.74 -16.94 6.80
CA ALA A 269 20.65 -17.82 6.05
C ALA A 269 22.10 -17.26 6.00
N GLU A 270 22.28 -15.94 6.05
CA GLU A 270 23.63 -15.33 6.11
C GLU A 270 24.38 -15.65 7.40
N ILE A 271 23.67 -15.93 8.49
CA ILE A 271 24.25 -16.20 9.82
C ILE A 271 24.83 -17.63 9.90
N ILE A 272 24.18 -18.60 9.24
CA ILE A 272 24.50 -20.04 9.37
C ILE A 272 25.98 -20.36 9.13
N PRO A 273 26.62 -19.92 8.04
CA PRO A 273 28.03 -20.22 7.79
C PRO A 273 28.96 -19.69 8.87
N HIS A 274 28.64 -18.56 9.48
CA HIS A 274 29.44 -17.95 10.55
C HIS A 274 29.29 -18.74 11.87
N LEU A 275 28.11 -19.30 12.15
CA LEU A 275 27.90 -20.19 13.30
C LEU A 275 28.60 -21.54 13.11
N GLU A 276 28.62 -22.07 11.89
CA GLU A 276 29.31 -23.31 11.56
C GLU A 276 30.86 -23.16 11.68
N ALA A 277 31.38 -22.04 11.26
CA ALA A 277 32.81 -21.70 11.43
C ALA A 277 33.21 -21.63 12.93
N ALA A 278 32.29 -21.21 13.80
CA ALA A 278 32.53 -21.11 15.24
C ALA A 278 32.53 -22.48 15.96
N LEU A 279 31.98 -23.53 15.34
CA LEU A 279 31.99 -24.93 15.86
C LEU A 279 33.27 -25.68 15.54
N THR A 280 34.05 -25.21 14.55
CA THR A 280 35.30 -25.89 14.17
C THR A 280 36.35 -25.59 15.25
N PRO A 281 36.94 -26.60 15.92
CA PRO A 281 37.97 -26.34 16.93
C PRO A 281 39.18 -25.69 16.25
N SER A 282 39.48 -24.45 16.53
CA SER A 282 40.74 -23.79 16.19
C SER A 282 41.78 -24.32 17.16
N GLY A 283 42.39 -25.49 16.82
CA GLY A 283 43.63 -25.91 17.38
C GLY A 283 44.67 -24.85 16.98
N GLY A 284 45.21 -24.14 17.97
CA GLY A 284 46.21 -23.10 17.76
C GLY A 284 47.40 -23.61 17.01
N THR A 285 47.65 -23.05 15.84
CA THR A 285 48.96 -22.84 15.25
C THR A 285 48.89 -21.52 14.48
N GLN A 286 49.89 -20.68 14.72
CA GLN A 286 50.17 -19.41 14.00
C GLN A 286 50.00 -19.61 12.49
N PRO A 287 49.67 -18.54 11.74
CA PRO A 287 49.64 -18.59 10.28
C PRO A 287 51.09 -18.61 9.79
N THR A 288 51.70 -19.80 9.75
CA THR A 288 52.88 -20.07 8.94
C THR A 288 52.41 -20.71 7.65
N ALA A 289 52.68 -19.98 6.57
CA ALA A 289 52.64 -20.40 5.18
C ALA A 289 51.26 -20.67 4.60
N ALA A 290 50.91 -19.83 3.64
CA ALA A 290 50.03 -20.17 2.55
C ALA A 290 50.02 -21.69 2.33
N ALA A 291 48.81 -22.27 2.42
CA ALA A 291 48.57 -23.62 1.95
C ALA A 291 49.21 -23.68 0.55
N GLN A 292 50.30 -24.38 0.46
CA GLN A 292 50.79 -24.92 -0.80
C GLN A 292 49.68 -25.81 -1.33
N VAL A 293 48.72 -25.23 -2.05
CA VAL A 293 48.07 -25.96 -3.10
C VAL A 293 49.21 -26.62 -3.85
N THR A 294 49.23 -27.95 -3.79
CA THR A 294 50.25 -28.75 -4.41
C THR A 294 50.38 -28.34 -5.85
N SER A 295 51.29 -27.42 -6.10
CA SER A 295 51.62 -26.85 -7.42
C SER A 295 52.39 -27.87 -8.28
N SER A 296 52.49 -29.10 -7.84
CA SER A 296 53.16 -30.15 -8.59
C SER A 296 52.40 -30.63 -9.81
N GLY A 297 51.06 -30.68 -9.77
CA GLY A 297 50.24 -31.07 -10.92
C GLY A 297 50.19 -30.01 -12.02
N THR A 298 49.98 -28.75 -11.66
CA THR A 298 49.89 -27.63 -12.59
C THR A 298 51.28 -27.25 -13.18
N ARG A 299 52.34 -27.38 -12.42
CA ARG A 299 53.73 -27.17 -12.93
C ARG A 299 54.18 -28.27 -13.89
N ALA A 300 53.77 -29.50 -13.66
CA ALA A 300 54.01 -30.59 -14.60
C ALA A 300 53.18 -30.44 -15.88
N ALA A 301 51.94 -29.99 -15.78
CA ALA A 301 51.08 -29.73 -16.93
C ALA A 301 51.52 -28.54 -17.77
N LEU A 302 52.08 -27.49 -17.14
CA LEU A 302 52.66 -26.32 -17.83
C LEU A 302 54.01 -26.58 -18.46
N ARG A 303 54.77 -27.62 -17.98
CA ARG A 303 56.08 -27.96 -18.52
C ARG A 303 56.10 -28.77 -19.83
N GLN A 304 54.94 -29.33 -20.24
CA GLN A 304 54.78 -30.11 -21.49
C GLN A 304 53.89 -29.42 -22.52
N THR A 305 53.83 -28.11 -22.58
CA THR A 305 52.73 -27.46 -23.28
C THR A 305 53.01 -27.10 -24.74
N ASN A 306 52.15 -27.69 -25.59
CA ASN A 306 51.82 -27.21 -26.92
C ASN A 306 51.19 -25.80 -26.76
N PRO A 307 51.61 -24.77 -27.56
CA PRO A 307 51.06 -23.40 -27.47
C PRO A 307 49.53 -23.32 -27.57
N ILE A 308 48.95 -24.26 -28.26
CA ILE A 308 47.47 -24.36 -28.36
C ILE A 308 46.80 -24.64 -27.00
N ARG A 309 47.43 -25.47 -26.15
CA ARG A 309 46.87 -25.76 -24.79
C ARG A 309 47.02 -24.57 -23.84
N VAL A 310 48.11 -23.83 -23.93
CA VAL A 310 48.33 -22.59 -23.12
C VAL A 310 47.30 -21.54 -23.54
N THR A 311 47.05 -21.33 -24.82
CA THR A 311 46.07 -20.42 -25.33
C THR A 311 44.65 -20.81 -24.89
N ALA A 312 44.30 -22.12 -25.02
CA ALA A 312 43.00 -22.62 -24.59
C ALA A 312 42.76 -22.41 -23.07
N LEU A 313 43.76 -22.68 -22.23
CA LEU A 313 43.66 -22.49 -20.78
C LEU A 313 43.55 -21.00 -20.40
N PHE A 314 44.32 -20.13 -21.09
CA PHE A 314 44.20 -18.69 -20.90
C PHE A 314 42.80 -18.15 -21.30
N VAL A 315 42.29 -18.58 -22.47
CA VAL A 315 40.95 -18.18 -22.94
C VAL A 315 39.88 -18.64 -21.94
N ALA A 316 39.96 -19.85 -21.42
CA ALA A 316 39.04 -20.37 -20.41
C ALA A 316 39.12 -19.54 -19.11
N ALA A 317 40.34 -19.23 -18.64
CA ALA A 317 40.51 -18.37 -17.47
C ALA A 317 40.03 -16.93 -17.71
N ALA A 318 40.30 -16.36 -18.89
CA ALA A 318 39.82 -15.03 -19.26
C ALA A 318 38.27 -14.96 -19.29
N VAL A 319 37.63 -15.97 -19.88
CA VAL A 319 36.16 -16.07 -19.88
C VAL A 319 35.60 -16.17 -18.46
N ALA A 320 36.23 -16.97 -17.59
CA ALA A 320 35.83 -17.08 -16.19
C ALA A 320 35.98 -15.74 -15.43
N ILE A 321 37.13 -15.05 -15.63
CA ILE A 321 37.37 -13.74 -15.00
C ILE A 321 36.37 -12.69 -15.49
N LEU A 322 36.09 -12.64 -16.80
CA LEU A 322 35.11 -11.72 -17.37
C LEU A 322 33.70 -12.04 -16.89
N ALA A 323 33.35 -13.33 -16.78
CA ALA A 323 32.05 -13.76 -16.23
C ALA A 323 31.90 -13.36 -14.75
N VAL A 324 32.94 -13.56 -13.93
CA VAL A 324 32.99 -13.10 -12.53
C VAL A 324 32.92 -11.58 -12.45
N THR A 325 33.67 -10.86 -13.29
CA THR A 325 33.65 -9.39 -13.32
C THR A 325 32.25 -8.87 -13.71
N TRP A 326 31.64 -9.49 -14.72
CA TRP A 326 30.25 -9.18 -15.13
C TRP A 326 29.25 -9.47 -14.00
N PHE A 327 29.38 -10.61 -13.32
CA PHE A 327 28.55 -10.95 -12.17
C PHE A 327 28.72 -9.96 -11.01
N LEU A 328 29.97 -9.57 -10.70
CA LEU A 328 30.24 -8.58 -9.66
C LEU A 328 29.74 -7.19 -10.06
N GLU A 329 29.87 -6.81 -11.34
CA GLU A 329 29.30 -5.56 -11.86
C GLU A 329 27.77 -5.55 -11.70
N TRP A 330 27.11 -6.66 -12.03
CA TRP A 330 25.66 -6.81 -11.86
C TRP A 330 25.26 -6.85 -10.36
N ARG A 331 26.00 -7.59 -9.55
CA ARG A 331 25.63 -7.83 -8.12
C ARG A 331 26.00 -6.66 -7.21
N LEU A 332 27.12 -6.01 -7.42
CA LEU A 332 27.66 -4.94 -6.58
C LEU A 332 27.46 -3.53 -7.17
N GLY A 333 26.98 -3.42 -8.42
CA GLY A 333 26.81 -2.14 -9.09
C GLY A 333 28.15 -1.44 -9.37
N LEU A 334 29.17 -2.17 -9.83
CA LEU A 334 30.46 -1.57 -10.19
C LEU A 334 30.32 -0.65 -11.41
N PRO A 335 31.21 0.36 -11.57
CA PRO A 335 31.17 1.25 -12.71
C PRO A 335 31.29 0.51 -14.05
N SER A 336 30.63 1.01 -15.09
CA SER A 336 30.57 0.38 -16.43
C SER A 336 31.92 0.27 -17.14
N TRP A 337 32.93 1.00 -16.70
CA TRP A 337 34.28 0.92 -17.23
C TRP A 337 35.09 -0.30 -16.74
N VAL A 338 34.64 -0.96 -15.64
CA VAL A 338 35.40 -2.06 -15.00
C VAL A 338 35.48 -3.28 -15.94
N LEU A 339 34.39 -3.68 -16.57
CA LEU A 339 34.33 -4.82 -17.49
C LEU A 339 35.16 -4.57 -18.76
N PRO A 340 35.08 -3.42 -19.46
CA PRO A 340 35.92 -3.11 -20.60
C PRO A 340 37.43 -3.06 -20.25
N VAL A 341 37.78 -2.55 -19.08
CA VAL A 341 39.22 -2.52 -18.63
C VAL A 341 39.68 -3.93 -18.31
N ALA A 342 38.86 -4.77 -17.66
CA ALA A 342 39.19 -6.17 -17.45
C ALA A 342 39.39 -6.90 -18.79
N ALA A 343 38.55 -6.67 -19.77
CA ALA A 343 38.69 -7.25 -21.11
C ALA A 343 39.98 -6.77 -21.81
N ALA A 344 40.32 -5.47 -21.71
CA ALA A 344 41.57 -4.94 -22.26
C ALA A 344 42.81 -5.57 -21.60
N LEU A 345 42.76 -5.77 -20.27
CA LEU A 345 43.84 -6.47 -19.55
C LEU A 345 43.99 -7.92 -20.03
N MET A 346 42.89 -8.61 -20.35
CA MET A 346 42.95 -9.97 -20.90
C MET A 346 43.51 -9.97 -22.34
N VAL A 347 43.15 -9.01 -23.18
CA VAL A 347 43.69 -8.88 -24.54
C VAL A 347 45.21 -8.61 -24.50
N ILE A 348 45.68 -7.77 -23.59
CA ILE A 348 47.12 -7.49 -23.40
C ILE A 348 47.85 -8.71 -22.80
N GLY A 349 47.19 -9.45 -21.88
CA GLY A 349 47.75 -10.63 -21.24
C GLY A 349 48.05 -11.79 -22.16
N LEU A 350 47.28 -11.98 -23.26
CA LEU A 350 47.42 -13.07 -24.22
C LEU A 350 48.80 -13.06 -24.92
N PRO A 351 49.27 -11.98 -25.54
CA PRO A 351 50.62 -11.92 -26.13
C PRO A 351 51.72 -12.15 -25.09
N ILE A 352 51.61 -11.62 -23.89
CA ILE A 352 52.55 -11.80 -22.81
C ILE A 352 52.67 -13.27 -22.42
N MET A 353 51.57 -13.98 -22.30
CA MET A 353 51.50 -15.40 -22.02
C MET A 353 52.15 -16.26 -23.15
N LEU A 354 51.89 -15.92 -24.42
CA LEU A 354 52.44 -16.58 -25.56
C LEU A 354 53.97 -16.40 -25.65
N LEU A 355 54.44 -15.18 -25.46
CA LEU A 355 55.86 -14.88 -25.44
C LEU A 355 56.58 -15.58 -24.26
N THR A 356 55.92 -15.62 -23.09
CA THR A 356 56.43 -16.37 -21.92
C THR A 356 56.51 -17.87 -22.19
N ALA A 357 55.50 -18.45 -22.84
CA ALA A 357 55.47 -19.88 -23.21
C ALA A 357 56.57 -20.21 -24.24
N GLN A 358 56.81 -19.31 -25.19
CA GLN A 358 57.83 -19.48 -26.21
C GLN A 358 59.26 -19.38 -25.58
N ASN A 359 59.50 -18.36 -24.74
CA ASN A 359 60.76 -18.16 -24.06
C ASN A 359 61.12 -19.33 -23.11
N GLU A 360 60.10 -19.86 -22.38
CA GLU A 360 60.30 -21.02 -21.48
C GLU A 360 60.55 -22.30 -22.25
N ARG A 361 59.96 -22.46 -23.46
CA ARG A 361 60.21 -23.59 -24.38
C ARG A 361 61.61 -23.55 -24.98
N GLU A 362 62.16 -22.40 -25.37
CA GLU A 362 63.48 -22.19 -25.86
C GLU A 362 64.55 -22.53 -24.78
N ARG A 363 64.29 -22.17 -23.53
CA ARG A 363 65.09 -22.53 -22.36
C ARG A 363 65.15 -24.03 -22.07
N LEU A 364 64.06 -24.77 -22.34
CA LEU A 364 63.98 -26.21 -22.12
C LEU A 364 64.65 -27.04 -23.19
N HIS A 365 64.81 -26.48 -24.42
CA HIS A 365 65.47 -27.18 -25.52
C HIS A 365 66.94 -26.90 -25.68
N GLY A 366 67.53 -26.13 -24.77
CA GLY A 366 69.01 -25.93 -24.71
C GLY A 366 69.58 -25.12 -25.89
N THR A 367 68.80 -24.43 -26.68
CA THR A 367 69.28 -23.63 -27.81
C THR A 367 69.55 -22.17 -27.45
N ALA A 368 69.45 -21.79 -26.20
CA ALA A 368 69.80 -20.44 -25.75
C ALA A 368 71.28 -20.45 -25.30
N GLU A 369 72.17 -19.92 -26.12
CA GLU A 369 73.41 -19.39 -25.65
C GLU A 369 73.12 -18.42 -24.49
N THR A 370 73.78 -18.67 -23.34
CA THR A 370 73.60 -17.94 -22.10
C THR A 370 73.96 -16.45 -22.31
N ARG A 371 72.97 -15.64 -22.67
CA ARG A 371 72.93 -14.21 -22.53
C ARG A 371 72.49 -13.86 -21.10
N ALA A 372 73.39 -14.04 -20.18
CA ALA A 372 73.19 -13.61 -18.79
C ALA A 372 73.16 -12.08 -18.78
N GLY A 373 71.92 -11.54 -18.72
CA GLY A 373 71.68 -10.09 -18.48
C GLY A 373 70.62 -9.42 -19.26
N ASP A 374 69.90 -10.12 -20.12
CA ASP A 374 68.84 -9.45 -20.90
C ASP A 374 67.54 -9.27 -20.05
N LEU A 375 67.05 -8.06 -20.03
CA LEU A 375 65.80 -7.65 -19.33
C LEU A 375 64.63 -8.50 -19.78
N TYR A 376 64.65 -8.94 -21.02
CA TYR A 376 63.67 -9.81 -21.66
C TYR A 376 63.52 -11.17 -20.95
N ASP A 377 64.61 -11.77 -20.60
CA ASP A 377 64.68 -13.08 -19.94
C ASP A 377 64.19 -13.02 -18.48
N ARG A 378 64.26 -11.88 -17.85
CA ARG A 378 63.71 -11.66 -16.49
C ARG A 378 62.25 -11.33 -16.45
N LEU A 379 61.69 -10.66 -17.49
CA LEU A 379 60.31 -10.22 -17.55
C LEU A 379 59.35 -11.34 -18.02
N PHE A 380 59.78 -12.16 -19.01
CA PHE A 380 58.92 -13.20 -19.61
C PHE A 380 59.16 -14.56 -18.94
N THR A 381 58.90 -14.62 -17.63
CA THR A 381 58.83 -15.85 -16.83
C THR A 381 57.40 -16.13 -16.41
N TRP A 382 57.07 -17.40 -16.18
CA TRP A 382 55.75 -17.74 -15.66
C TRP A 382 55.40 -17.02 -14.35
N ARG A 383 56.36 -16.80 -13.48
CA ARG A 383 56.20 -16.01 -12.25
C ARG A 383 55.90 -14.53 -12.55
N GLY A 384 56.60 -13.95 -13.53
CA GLY A 384 56.39 -12.58 -13.97
C GLY A 384 55.04 -12.37 -14.67
N ALA A 385 54.68 -13.25 -15.59
CA ALA A 385 53.40 -13.16 -16.33
C ALA A 385 52.19 -13.34 -15.42
N LEU A 386 52.17 -14.35 -14.54
CA LEU A 386 51.06 -14.58 -13.59
C LEU A 386 51.02 -13.50 -12.51
N GLY A 387 52.18 -13.08 -11.98
CA GLY A 387 52.28 -12.02 -11.00
C GLY A 387 51.82 -10.65 -11.55
N GLY A 388 52.22 -10.33 -12.79
CA GLY A 388 51.80 -9.11 -13.49
C GLY A 388 50.30 -9.10 -13.77
N GLY A 389 49.75 -10.23 -14.19
CA GLY A 389 48.30 -10.39 -14.38
C GLY A 389 47.47 -10.22 -13.08
N ALA A 390 47.94 -10.84 -12.00
CA ALA A 390 47.34 -10.69 -10.67
C ALA A 390 47.42 -9.26 -10.14
N LEU A 391 48.58 -8.60 -10.32
CA LEU A 391 48.74 -7.18 -9.96
C LEU A 391 47.82 -6.26 -10.78
N GLY A 392 47.67 -6.53 -12.10
CA GLY A 392 46.74 -5.76 -12.95
C GLY A 392 45.32 -5.87 -12.49
N LEU A 393 44.86 -7.08 -12.17
CA LEU A 393 43.49 -7.31 -11.64
C LEU A 393 43.31 -6.73 -10.23
N ALA A 394 44.32 -6.84 -9.35
CA ALA A 394 44.30 -6.21 -8.03
C ALA A 394 44.24 -4.67 -8.14
N GLY A 395 45.02 -4.09 -9.07
CA GLY A 395 44.98 -2.66 -9.37
C GLY A 395 43.62 -2.20 -9.86
N LEU A 396 42.97 -2.99 -10.74
CA LEU A 396 41.57 -2.73 -11.19
C LEU A 396 40.59 -2.78 -10.04
N ALA A 397 40.71 -3.78 -9.16
CA ALA A 397 39.83 -3.92 -7.99
C ALA A 397 40.01 -2.74 -7.01
N ILE A 398 41.24 -2.33 -6.75
CA ILE A 398 41.55 -1.17 -5.90
C ILE A 398 41.02 0.13 -6.54
N ALA A 399 41.18 0.30 -7.86
CA ALA A 399 40.63 1.46 -8.58
C ALA A 399 39.13 1.52 -8.52
N ALA A 400 38.44 0.37 -8.71
CA ALA A 400 36.97 0.28 -8.61
C ALA A 400 36.51 0.57 -7.17
N ALA A 401 37.14 -0.01 -6.16
CA ALA A 401 36.84 0.23 -4.75
C ALA A 401 37.08 1.69 -4.35
N GLY A 402 38.22 2.27 -4.79
CA GLY A 402 38.53 3.68 -4.57
C GLY A 402 37.50 4.62 -5.22
N PHE A 403 37.10 4.34 -6.45
CA PHE A 403 36.01 5.06 -7.13
C PHE A 403 34.70 5.01 -6.33
N MET A 404 34.30 3.81 -5.92
CA MET A 404 33.07 3.63 -5.15
C MET A 404 33.11 4.33 -3.79
N MET A 405 34.29 4.29 -3.14
CA MET A 405 34.51 4.97 -1.86
C MET A 405 34.45 6.50 -2.01
N LEU A 406 35.14 7.08 -3.00
CA LEU A 406 35.13 8.52 -3.27
C LEU A 406 33.72 9.01 -3.64
N ARG A 407 33.00 8.19 -4.43
CA ARG A 407 31.60 8.46 -4.77
C ARG A 407 30.69 8.47 -3.54
N ALA A 408 30.86 7.50 -2.64
CA ALA A 408 30.08 7.41 -1.41
C ALA A 408 30.38 8.55 -0.41
N MET A 409 31.66 8.96 -0.33
CA MET A 409 32.09 10.06 0.54
C MET A 409 31.75 11.45 -0.03
N GLY A 410 31.27 11.56 -1.25
CA GLY A 410 30.97 12.85 -1.88
C GLY A 410 32.21 13.70 -2.20
N VAL A 411 33.35 13.08 -2.47
CA VAL A 411 34.63 13.78 -2.65
C VAL A 411 35.08 13.80 -4.10
N GLY A 412 35.47 14.98 -4.59
CA GLY A 412 36.05 15.18 -5.91
C GLY A 412 35.08 15.03 -7.08
N PRO A 413 35.55 14.77 -8.32
CA PRO A 413 34.71 14.73 -9.52
C PRO A 413 33.78 13.54 -9.58
N PHE A 414 33.86 12.61 -8.64
CA PHE A 414 33.06 11.42 -8.54
C PHE A 414 31.89 11.60 -7.54
N ALA A 415 31.81 12.74 -6.83
CA ALA A 415 30.73 13.08 -5.93
C ALA A 415 29.40 13.14 -6.67
N THR A 416 28.34 12.61 -6.03
CA THR A 416 26.95 12.79 -6.50
C THR A 416 26.31 13.94 -5.74
N LEU A 417 25.23 14.52 -6.26
CA LEU A 417 24.54 15.62 -5.57
C LEU A 417 24.00 15.19 -4.20
N VAL A 418 23.57 13.94 -4.06
CA VAL A 418 23.11 13.40 -2.78
C VAL A 418 24.28 13.17 -1.82
N SER A 419 25.38 12.58 -2.26
CA SER A 419 26.55 12.36 -1.39
C SER A 419 27.28 13.65 -1.02
N ALA A 420 27.18 14.68 -1.85
CA ALA A 420 27.70 16.03 -1.56
C ALA A 420 26.75 16.86 -0.68
N GLY A 421 25.57 16.36 -0.33
CA GLY A 421 24.59 17.07 0.49
C GLY A 421 23.85 18.22 -0.21
N VAL A 422 23.96 18.31 -1.54
CA VAL A 422 23.25 19.33 -2.35
C VAL A 422 21.77 18.98 -2.50
N LEU A 423 21.47 17.70 -2.65
CA LEU A 423 20.12 17.16 -2.67
C LEU A 423 20.00 16.04 -1.61
N SER A 424 18.80 15.87 -1.07
CA SER A 424 18.44 14.76 -0.19
C SER A 424 17.66 13.70 -0.99
N THR A 425 17.60 12.50 -0.48
CA THR A 425 16.74 11.46 -1.05
C THR A 425 15.27 11.90 -0.97
N ARG A 426 14.56 11.81 -2.10
CA ARG A 426 13.15 12.24 -2.29
C ARG A 426 12.93 13.75 -2.35
N ASP A 427 14.00 14.55 -2.53
CA ASP A 427 13.79 15.95 -2.87
C ASP A 427 13.01 16.09 -4.17
N GLN A 428 12.16 17.11 -4.20
CA GLN A 428 11.31 17.40 -5.35
C GLN A 428 12.05 18.22 -6.39
N ILE A 429 11.78 17.88 -7.65
CA ILE A 429 12.22 18.65 -8.81
C ILE A 429 11.03 18.97 -9.71
N VAL A 430 11.03 20.16 -10.32
CA VAL A 430 10.09 20.52 -11.37
C VAL A 430 10.73 20.20 -12.72
N LEU A 431 10.01 19.47 -13.57
CA LEU A 431 10.43 19.20 -14.94
C LEU A 431 9.77 20.24 -15.86
N ALA A 432 10.59 21.13 -16.44
CA ALA A 432 10.16 22.06 -17.50
C ALA A 432 9.94 21.32 -18.82
N ASP A 433 9.14 21.87 -19.71
CA ASP A 433 8.99 21.32 -21.05
C ASP A 433 10.29 21.44 -21.83
N PHE A 434 10.66 20.38 -22.56
CA PHE A 434 11.85 20.42 -23.41
C PHE A 434 11.71 21.46 -24.49
N THR A 435 12.64 22.41 -24.52
CA THR A 435 12.73 23.40 -25.59
C THR A 435 12.99 22.72 -26.92
N ASN A 436 12.07 22.88 -27.85
CA ASN A 436 12.13 22.23 -29.14
C ASN A 436 12.67 23.17 -30.22
N ARG A 437 13.86 22.87 -30.77
CA ARG A 437 14.50 23.58 -31.87
C ARG A 437 14.30 22.87 -33.23
N THR A 438 13.49 21.83 -33.27
CA THR A 438 13.21 21.05 -34.50
C THR A 438 12.01 21.62 -35.24
N THR A 439 11.79 21.17 -36.47
CA THR A 439 10.58 21.51 -37.26
C THR A 439 9.32 20.78 -36.80
N ASP A 440 9.44 19.74 -35.98
CA ASP A 440 8.32 18.97 -35.44
C ASP A 440 7.84 19.58 -34.12
N SER A 441 6.77 20.36 -34.18
CA SER A 441 6.23 21.10 -33.02
C SER A 441 5.80 20.23 -31.84
N THR A 442 5.54 18.93 -32.04
CA THR A 442 5.05 18.01 -31.01
C THR A 442 6.18 17.25 -30.28
N LEU A 443 7.42 17.34 -30.79
CA LEU A 443 8.53 16.55 -30.29
C LEU A 443 8.93 16.93 -28.86
N GLY A 444 8.92 18.23 -28.53
CA GLY A 444 9.30 18.71 -27.20
C GLY A 444 8.45 18.11 -26.09
N SER A 445 7.12 18.19 -26.21
CA SER A 445 6.18 17.64 -25.22
C SER A 445 6.26 16.11 -25.10
N SER A 446 6.52 15.43 -26.22
CA SER A 446 6.67 13.97 -26.23
C SER A 446 7.92 13.52 -25.50
N ILE A 447 9.04 14.21 -25.72
CA ILE A 447 10.31 13.96 -25.01
C ILE A 447 10.15 14.29 -23.52
N THR A 448 9.48 15.39 -23.17
CA THR A 448 9.20 15.76 -21.78
C THR A 448 8.44 14.65 -21.06
N GLU A 449 7.39 14.11 -21.69
CA GLU A 449 6.58 13.05 -21.08
C GLU A 449 7.37 11.74 -20.96
N ALA A 450 8.12 11.35 -22.00
CA ALA A 450 9.00 10.17 -21.94
C ALA A 450 10.03 10.31 -20.81
N PHE A 451 10.64 11.48 -20.68
CA PHE A 451 11.62 11.77 -19.65
C PHE A 451 10.99 11.74 -18.25
N ARG A 452 9.77 12.29 -18.11
CA ARG A 452 8.98 12.23 -16.88
C ARG A 452 8.73 10.79 -16.44
N ILE A 453 8.28 9.94 -17.36
CA ILE A 453 7.98 8.52 -17.07
C ILE A 453 9.24 7.79 -16.63
N ASP A 454 10.39 8.01 -17.28
CA ASP A 454 11.63 7.35 -16.88
C ASP A 454 12.13 7.82 -15.51
N LEU A 455 12.03 9.10 -15.21
CA LEU A 455 12.39 9.66 -13.91
C LEU A 455 11.51 9.14 -12.76
N THR A 456 10.23 8.78 -13.02
CA THR A 456 9.36 8.18 -11.99
C THR A 456 9.82 6.80 -11.53
N GLN A 457 10.70 6.14 -12.28
CA GLN A 457 11.34 4.89 -11.85
C GLN A 457 12.43 5.12 -10.77
N SER A 458 12.88 6.37 -10.57
CA SER A 458 13.92 6.69 -9.59
C SER A 458 13.37 6.68 -8.14
N PRO A 459 13.97 5.92 -7.22
CA PRO A 459 13.61 5.99 -5.80
C PRO A 459 14.21 7.19 -5.08
N VAL A 460 15.13 7.92 -5.74
CA VAL A 460 15.91 9.03 -5.16
C VAL A 460 15.31 10.39 -5.49
N LEU A 461 14.66 10.50 -6.65
CA LEU A 461 14.07 11.74 -7.14
C LEU A 461 12.54 11.69 -7.09
N ARG A 462 11.92 12.84 -6.86
CA ARG A 462 10.49 13.03 -7.00
C ARG A 462 10.22 14.15 -8.00
N VAL A 463 9.62 13.81 -9.11
CA VAL A 463 9.15 14.79 -10.09
C VAL A 463 7.79 15.32 -9.65
N VAL A 464 7.62 16.65 -9.64
CA VAL A 464 6.33 17.30 -9.36
C VAL A 464 5.28 16.83 -10.38
N GLU A 465 4.13 16.35 -9.89
CA GLU A 465 3.08 15.82 -10.75
C GLU A 465 2.43 16.88 -11.63
N GLY A 466 1.98 16.47 -12.83
CA GLY A 466 1.36 17.41 -13.79
C GLY A 466 0.11 18.11 -13.24
N ASN A 467 -0.70 17.42 -12.43
CA ASN A 467 -1.88 18.01 -11.78
C ASN A 467 -1.51 19.14 -10.81
N GLU A 468 -0.40 18.99 -10.13
CA GLU A 468 0.15 19.99 -9.22
C GLU A 468 0.69 21.20 -9.98
N VAL A 469 1.41 20.97 -11.07
CA VAL A 469 1.85 22.04 -11.97
C VAL A 469 0.64 22.84 -12.45
N VAL A 470 -0.42 22.16 -12.91
CA VAL A 470 -1.66 22.80 -13.37
C VAL A 470 -2.36 23.59 -12.27
N SER A 471 -2.47 23.04 -11.04
CA SER A 471 -3.09 23.76 -9.92
C SER A 471 -2.29 24.99 -9.51
N THR A 472 -0.96 24.88 -9.48
CA THR A 472 -0.07 26.00 -9.16
C THR A 472 -0.14 27.09 -10.22
N LEU A 473 -0.19 26.74 -11.52
CA LEU A 473 -0.38 27.71 -12.60
C LEU A 473 -1.69 28.47 -12.47
N ARG A 474 -2.80 27.80 -12.10
CA ARG A 474 -4.10 28.45 -11.85
C ARG A 474 -4.01 29.43 -10.69
N LEU A 475 -3.37 29.07 -9.59
CA LEU A 475 -3.15 29.95 -8.44
C LEU A 475 -2.28 31.16 -8.81
N MET A 476 -1.39 31.02 -9.81
CA MET A 476 -0.59 32.12 -10.36
C MET A 476 -1.36 32.96 -11.38
N GLY A 477 -2.61 32.63 -11.68
CA GLY A 477 -3.38 33.30 -12.74
C GLY A 477 -2.86 33.03 -14.15
N ARG A 478 -2.05 32.00 -14.35
CA ARG A 478 -1.45 31.62 -15.64
C ARG A 478 -2.27 30.50 -16.30
N ASN A 479 -2.30 30.52 -17.65
CA ASN A 479 -3.00 29.49 -18.42
C ASN A 479 -2.23 28.14 -18.37
N PRO A 480 -2.83 27.08 -17.81
CA PRO A 480 -2.18 25.78 -17.73
C PRO A 480 -1.94 25.07 -19.08
N GLY A 481 -2.51 25.59 -20.15
CA GLY A 481 -2.36 25.03 -21.51
C GLY A 481 -1.08 25.50 -22.23
N LEU A 482 -0.34 26.47 -21.69
CA LEU A 482 0.91 26.94 -22.26
C LEU A 482 2.08 26.02 -21.85
N PRO A 483 3.14 25.93 -22.71
CA PRO A 483 4.35 25.18 -22.36
C PRO A 483 5.00 25.71 -21.08
N LEU A 484 5.50 24.81 -20.25
CA LEU A 484 6.19 25.12 -19.02
C LEU A 484 7.65 25.52 -19.31
N SER A 485 7.88 26.85 -19.51
CA SER A 485 9.22 27.41 -19.71
C SER A 485 10.09 27.27 -18.45
N GLU A 486 11.41 27.40 -18.60
CA GLU A 486 12.39 27.42 -17.50
C GLU A 486 12.00 28.44 -16.41
N GLU A 487 11.61 29.66 -16.80
CA GLU A 487 11.20 30.72 -15.87
C GLU A 487 9.94 30.34 -15.07
N ILE A 488 8.91 29.82 -15.76
CA ILE A 488 7.67 29.40 -15.11
C ILE A 488 7.91 28.19 -14.20
N ALA A 489 8.75 27.26 -14.64
CA ALA A 489 9.10 26.07 -13.86
C ALA A 489 9.87 26.47 -12.57
N HIS A 490 10.73 27.49 -12.65
CA HIS A 490 11.41 28.07 -11.48
C HIS A 490 10.40 28.71 -10.51
N ASP A 491 9.48 29.54 -11.00
CA ASP A 491 8.42 30.13 -10.19
C ASP A 491 7.55 29.08 -9.48
N ILE A 492 7.23 28.00 -10.18
CA ILE A 492 6.50 26.86 -9.58
C ILE A 492 7.37 26.18 -8.52
N ALA A 493 8.64 25.89 -8.82
CA ALA A 493 9.54 25.22 -7.91
C ALA A 493 9.69 25.93 -6.56
N VAL A 494 9.79 27.27 -6.60
CA VAL A 494 9.81 28.11 -5.40
C VAL A 494 8.51 27.92 -4.59
N ARG A 495 7.35 27.90 -5.23
CA ARG A 495 6.04 27.79 -4.55
C ARG A 495 5.76 26.42 -3.98
N VAL A 496 6.18 25.36 -4.69
CA VAL A 496 5.98 23.99 -4.22
C VAL A 496 7.11 23.51 -3.31
N GLY A 497 8.14 24.33 -3.06
CA GLY A 497 9.29 23.98 -2.23
C GLY A 497 10.24 22.97 -2.87
N ALA A 498 10.22 22.84 -4.21
CA ALA A 498 11.14 21.99 -4.93
C ALA A 498 12.59 22.53 -4.82
N LYS A 499 13.57 21.64 -4.89
CA LYS A 499 14.99 21.99 -4.72
C LYS A 499 15.68 22.36 -6.01
N ALA A 500 15.17 21.85 -7.14
CA ALA A 500 15.77 22.12 -8.44
C ALA A 500 14.71 22.09 -9.56
N VAL A 501 15.06 22.72 -10.70
CA VAL A 501 14.35 22.62 -11.97
C VAL A 501 15.18 21.81 -12.93
N LEU A 502 14.57 20.86 -13.61
CA LEU A 502 15.15 20.12 -14.73
C LEU A 502 14.66 20.73 -16.04
N VAL A 503 15.60 21.21 -16.83
CA VAL A 503 15.36 21.88 -18.12
C VAL A 503 16.00 21.05 -19.22
N GLY A 504 15.26 20.80 -20.29
CA GLY A 504 15.73 20.05 -21.45
C GLY A 504 15.64 20.84 -22.75
N GLU A 505 16.44 20.40 -23.72
CA GLU A 505 16.41 20.93 -25.09
C GLU A 505 16.64 19.80 -26.11
N VAL A 506 15.89 19.86 -27.22
CA VAL A 506 16.11 19.01 -28.38
C VAL A 506 16.46 19.84 -29.60
N THR A 507 17.61 19.56 -30.20
CA THR A 507 18.15 20.26 -31.38
C THR A 507 18.40 19.30 -32.51
N PRO A 508 18.18 19.66 -33.79
CA PRO A 508 18.51 18.84 -34.92
C PRO A 508 20.04 18.77 -35.14
N LEU A 509 20.57 17.63 -35.55
CA LEU A 509 21.97 17.42 -35.92
C LEU A 509 22.06 16.53 -37.17
N GLY A 510 22.13 17.13 -38.34
CA GLY A 510 22.04 16.40 -39.62
C GLY A 510 20.72 15.72 -39.77
N SER A 511 20.71 14.39 -39.93
CA SER A 511 19.51 13.54 -39.96
C SER A 511 19.01 13.14 -38.56
N GLY A 512 19.82 13.41 -37.53
CA GLY A 512 19.53 13.02 -36.16
C GLY A 512 19.23 14.17 -35.23
N TYR A 513 19.36 13.92 -33.94
CA TYR A 513 19.01 14.86 -32.87
C TYR A 513 20.07 14.85 -31.75
N VAL A 514 20.20 15.99 -31.07
CA VAL A 514 20.92 16.12 -29.80
C VAL A 514 19.87 16.44 -28.71
N LEU A 515 19.85 15.65 -27.66
CA LEU A 515 19.11 15.88 -26.46
C LEU A 515 20.06 16.39 -25.37
N SER A 516 19.72 17.46 -24.72
CA SER A 516 20.46 17.97 -23.56
C SER A 516 19.52 18.20 -22.40
N ALA A 517 20.00 17.96 -21.17
CA ALA A 517 19.23 18.25 -19.96
C ALA A 517 20.14 18.84 -18.88
N ARG A 518 19.63 19.84 -18.18
CA ARG A 518 20.33 20.54 -17.09
C ARG A 518 19.45 20.57 -15.85
N LEU A 519 20.04 20.22 -14.72
CA LEU A 519 19.40 20.37 -13.41
C LEU A 519 19.93 21.67 -12.79
N ILE A 520 19.03 22.58 -12.44
CA ILE A 520 19.34 23.94 -11.95
C ILE A 520 18.81 24.04 -10.52
N GLY A 521 19.68 24.41 -9.57
CA GLY A 521 19.29 24.66 -8.18
C GLY A 521 18.42 25.89 -8.04
N ILE A 522 17.44 25.85 -7.14
CA ILE A 522 16.53 26.98 -6.90
C ILE A 522 17.18 28.08 -6.07
N ALA A 523 18.06 27.72 -5.12
CA ALA A 523 18.61 28.67 -4.16
C ALA A 523 19.55 29.72 -4.83
N ASP A 524 20.31 29.31 -5.83
CA ASP A 524 21.40 30.09 -6.43
C ASP A 524 21.30 30.14 -7.97
N SER A 525 20.33 29.48 -8.57
CA SER A 525 20.16 29.33 -10.02
C SER A 525 21.41 28.74 -10.73
N VAL A 526 22.25 28.00 -10.00
CA VAL A 526 23.43 27.34 -10.56
C VAL A 526 23.06 26.02 -11.21
N THR A 527 23.69 25.75 -12.36
CA THR A 527 23.57 24.43 -13.01
C THR A 527 24.33 23.38 -12.19
N LEU A 528 23.59 22.48 -11.53
CA LEU A 528 24.13 21.40 -10.70
C LEU A 528 24.67 20.24 -11.52
N VAL A 529 23.95 19.89 -12.60
CA VAL A 529 24.31 18.81 -13.54
C VAL A 529 23.88 19.22 -14.94
N ALA A 530 24.69 18.88 -15.94
CA ALA A 530 24.38 18.99 -17.35
C ALA A 530 24.84 17.75 -18.10
N GLU A 531 23.93 17.12 -18.82
CA GLU A 531 24.20 15.91 -19.60
C GLU A 531 23.61 16.03 -20.99
N ARG A 532 24.16 15.26 -21.94
CA ARG A 532 23.67 15.22 -23.32
C ARG A 532 23.76 13.83 -23.92
N GLU A 533 22.88 13.56 -24.87
CA GLU A 533 22.83 12.35 -25.71
C GLU A 533 22.52 12.70 -27.16
N THR A 534 22.87 11.77 -28.06
CA THR A 534 22.60 11.91 -29.50
C THR A 534 21.71 10.76 -29.98
N ALA A 535 20.74 11.07 -30.82
CA ALA A 535 19.92 10.11 -31.51
C ALA A 535 20.23 10.18 -33.00
N ALA A 536 20.49 9.05 -33.67
CA ALA A 536 20.85 9.01 -35.08
C ALA A 536 19.67 9.39 -35.99
N ASP A 537 18.47 9.09 -35.53
CA ASP A 537 17.18 9.37 -36.22
C ASP A 537 16.04 9.46 -35.21
N ALA A 538 14.80 9.61 -35.69
CA ALA A 538 13.61 9.68 -34.85
C ALA A 538 13.31 8.36 -34.11
N GLY A 539 13.71 7.19 -34.63
CA GLY A 539 13.52 5.90 -33.99
C GLY A 539 14.45 5.71 -32.78
N ALA A 540 15.61 6.37 -32.80
CA ALA A 540 16.59 6.32 -31.72
C ALA A 540 16.30 7.34 -30.58
N LEU A 541 15.22 8.15 -30.67
CA LEU A 541 14.92 9.18 -29.67
C LEU A 541 14.54 8.60 -28.31
N ILE A 542 13.71 7.56 -28.25
CA ILE A 542 13.28 6.95 -26.98
C ILE A 542 14.47 6.34 -26.24
N PRO A 543 15.34 5.51 -26.88
CA PRO A 543 16.59 5.06 -26.28
C PRO A 543 17.53 6.19 -25.83
N ALA A 544 17.62 7.29 -26.60
CA ALA A 544 18.45 8.43 -26.23
C ALA A 544 17.89 9.19 -24.98
N VAL A 545 16.57 9.31 -24.85
CA VAL A 545 15.92 9.83 -23.65
C VAL A 545 16.24 8.97 -22.43
N GLU A 546 16.13 7.63 -22.55
CA GLU A 546 16.51 6.69 -21.49
C GLU A 546 17.98 6.84 -21.09
N ALA A 547 18.89 6.92 -22.07
CA ALA A 547 20.32 7.07 -21.80
C ALA A 547 20.63 8.41 -21.10
N LEU A 548 19.99 9.51 -21.52
CA LEU A 548 20.13 10.83 -20.90
C LEU A 548 19.59 10.84 -19.46
N SER A 549 18.43 10.27 -19.22
CA SER A 549 17.82 10.13 -17.89
C SER A 549 18.70 9.29 -16.98
N ARG A 550 19.22 8.17 -17.46
CA ARG A 550 20.15 7.30 -16.72
C ARG A 550 21.39 8.06 -16.26
N LYS A 551 22.03 8.82 -17.14
CA LYS A 551 23.21 9.64 -16.77
C LYS A 551 22.87 10.66 -15.67
N LEU A 552 21.73 11.33 -15.79
CA LEU A 552 21.26 12.28 -14.77
C LEU A 552 21.02 11.59 -13.42
N ARG A 553 20.29 10.48 -13.40
CA ARG A 553 20.02 9.70 -12.18
C ARG A 553 21.31 9.23 -11.48
N GLU A 554 22.29 8.79 -12.26
CA GLU A 554 23.62 8.42 -11.75
C GLU A 554 24.36 9.62 -11.13
N ARG A 555 24.30 10.77 -11.75
CA ARG A 555 24.95 12.01 -11.26
C ARG A 555 24.26 12.58 -10.02
N ILE A 556 22.94 12.47 -9.96
CA ILE A 556 22.17 12.90 -8.80
C ILE A 556 22.49 12.06 -7.56
N GLY A 557 22.68 10.75 -7.69
CA GLY A 557 23.08 9.91 -6.57
C GLY A 557 22.36 8.59 -6.46
N GLU A 558 21.60 8.22 -7.48
CA GLU A 558 21.01 6.90 -7.54
C GLU A 558 22.11 5.82 -7.66
N SER A 559 21.90 4.67 -7.01
CA SER A 559 22.89 3.59 -7.09
C SER A 559 22.96 3.04 -8.51
N LEU A 560 24.17 2.74 -8.99
CA LEU A 560 24.38 2.17 -10.32
C LEU A 560 23.59 0.87 -10.52
N ARG A 561 23.38 0.11 -9.45
CA ARG A 561 22.58 -1.11 -9.45
C ARG A 561 21.10 -0.81 -9.70
N THR A 562 20.54 0.17 -9.00
CA THR A 562 19.12 0.57 -9.14
C THR A 562 18.85 1.13 -10.53
N VAL A 563 19.73 1.98 -11.03
CA VAL A 563 19.63 2.56 -12.39
C VAL A 563 19.64 1.46 -13.46
N ARG A 564 20.49 0.44 -13.32
CA ARG A 564 20.55 -0.69 -14.27
C ARG A 564 19.39 -1.67 -14.12
N ALA A 565 18.81 -1.80 -12.95
CA ALA A 565 17.67 -2.67 -12.70
C ALA A 565 16.34 -2.05 -13.19
N GLY A 566 16.33 -0.74 -13.55
CA GLY A 566 15.19 -0.08 -14.16
C GLY A 566 14.77 -0.77 -15.46
N GLN A 567 13.47 -0.86 -15.71
CA GLN A 567 12.97 -1.40 -16.96
C GLN A 567 13.25 -0.42 -18.11
N PRO A 568 13.61 -0.91 -19.32
CA PRO A 568 13.80 -0.04 -20.49
C PRO A 568 12.56 0.82 -20.78
N LEU A 569 12.78 2.09 -21.10
CA LEU A 569 11.69 3.05 -21.35
C LEU A 569 10.74 2.58 -22.46
N GLU A 570 11.28 1.91 -23.48
CA GLU A 570 10.49 1.30 -24.56
C GLU A 570 9.54 0.20 -24.09
N GLN A 571 9.88 -0.49 -23.00
CA GLN A 571 9.03 -1.54 -22.42
C GLN A 571 7.94 -0.96 -21.54
N VAL A 572 8.28 0.05 -20.72
CA VAL A 572 7.32 0.66 -19.80
C VAL A 572 6.40 1.70 -20.44
N THR A 573 6.73 2.13 -21.66
CA THR A 573 5.91 3.04 -22.46
C THR A 573 5.50 2.41 -23.78
N THR A 574 6.20 2.75 -24.85
CA THR A 574 5.98 2.28 -26.23
C THR A 574 7.25 2.43 -27.06
N ARG A 575 7.42 1.59 -28.06
CA ARG A 575 8.46 1.77 -29.10
C ARG A 575 8.02 2.73 -30.20
N SER A 576 6.74 3.08 -30.24
CA SER A 576 6.14 3.93 -31.28
C SER A 576 6.17 5.39 -30.86
N LEU A 577 7.08 6.18 -31.43
CA LEU A 577 7.09 7.63 -31.21
C LEU A 577 5.73 8.30 -31.54
N PRO A 578 4.99 7.92 -32.61
CA PRO A 578 3.65 8.41 -32.85
C PRO A 578 2.66 8.08 -31.72
N ALA A 579 2.72 6.86 -31.14
CA ALA A 579 1.88 6.48 -30.01
C ALA A 579 2.21 7.32 -28.77
N LEU A 580 3.50 7.54 -28.50
CA LEU A 580 3.95 8.40 -27.40
C LEU A 580 3.48 9.85 -27.56
N ARG A 581 3.51 10.39 -28.78
CA ARG A 581 2.99 11.74 -29.11
C ARG A 581 1.49 11.86 -28.79
N ALA A 582 0.72 10.90 -29.24
CA ALA A 582 -0.72 10.86 -28.97
C ALA A 582 -1.00 10.74 -27.47
N TYR A 583 -0.26 9.90 -26.77
CA TYR A 583 -0.36 9.75 -25.30
C TYR A 583 0.00 11.05 -24.55
N SER A 584 1.09 11.74 -24.94
CA SER A 584 1.53 12.99 -24.33
C SER A 584 0.46 14.07 -24.47
N GLU A 585 -0.12 14.24 -25.67
CA GLU A 585 -1.19 15.20 -25.89
C GLU A 585 -2.47 14.83 -25.12
N GLY A 586 -2.86 13.55 -25.12
CA GLY A 586 -3.97 13.06 -24.32
C GLY A 586 -3.76 13.32 -22.82
N SER A 587 -2.56 13.10 -22.30
CA SER A 587 -2.18 13.34 -20.91
C SER A 587 -2.27 14.83 -20.54
N ARG A 588 -1.79 15.71 -21.41
CA ARG A 588 -1.88 17.16 -21.23
C ARG A 588 -3.34 17.65 -21.17
N LEU A 589 -4.19 17.10 -22.04
CA LEU A 589 -5.62 17.44 -22.07
C LEU A 589 -6.34 16.95 -20.80
N VAL A 590 -6.00 15.76 -20.28
CA VAL A 590 -6.50 15.27 -18.98
C VAL A 590 -6.14 16.26 -17.86
N GLY A 591 -4.90 16.70 -17.81
CA GLY A 591 -4.43 17.68 -16.80
C GLY A 591 -5.19 18.99 -16.83
N THR A 592 -5.66 19.42 -18.00
CA THR A 592 -6.46 20.65 -18.16
C THR A 592 -7.97 20.42 -18.02
N GLY A 593 -8.43 19.18 -17.77
CA GLY A 593 -9.85 18.82 -17.62
C GLY A 593 -10.60 18.59 -18.94
N ARG A 594 -9.91 18.65 -20.10
CA ARG A 594 -10.51 18.48 -21.44
C ARG A 594 -10.63 16.99 -21.80
N ASN A 595 -11.30 16.23 -20.93
CA ASN A 595 -11.35 14.76 -21.02
C ASN A 595 -11.98 14.24 -22.34
N SER A 596 -12.95 14.94 -22.91
CA SER A 596 -13.59 14.54 -24.18
C SER A 596 -12.64 14.56 -25.37
N GLU A 597 -11.70 15.50 -25.38
CA GLU A 597 -10.66 15.60 -26.40
C GLU A 597 -9.51 14.64 -26.11
N ALA A 598 -9.15 14.50 -24.84
CA ALA A 598 -8.11 13.57 -24.40
C ALA A 598 -8.39 12.13 -24.84
N ILE A 599 -9.65 11.68 -24.78
CA ILE A 599 -10.06 10.35 -25.21
C ILE A 599 -9.61 10.06 -26.65
N LYS A 600 -9.82 11.01 -27.59
CA LYS A 600 -9.45 10.81 -29.01
C LYS A 600 -7.95 10.51 -29.18
N PHE A 601 -7.11 11.27 -28.47
CA PHE A 601 -5.66 11.07 -28.53
C PHE A 601 -5.22 9.81 -27.84
N LEU A 602 -5.84 9.45 -26.70
CA LEU A 602 -5.53 8.21 -26.00
C LEU A 602 -6.00 6.97 -26.80
N GLU A 603 -7.14 7.03 -27.49
CA GLU A 603 -7.61 5.99 -28.41
C GLU A 603 -6.65 5.88 -29.61
N GLN A 604 -6.14 6.99 -30.14
CA GLN A 604 -5.11 6.99 -31.16
C GLN A 604 -3.82 6.32 -30.64
N ALA A 605 -3.39 6.62 -29.41
CA ALA A 605 -2.20 6.03 -28.82
C ALA A 605 -2.30 4.50 -28.75
N VAL A 606 -3.43 3.94 -28.26
CA VAL A 606 -3.63 2.49 -28.17
C VAL A 606 -3.91 1.83 -29.52
N SER A 607 -4.35 2.57 -30.54
CA SER A 607 -4.48 2.07 -31.91
C SER A 607 -3.12 1.95 -32.60
N LEU A 608 -2.18 2.86 -32.32
CA LEU A 608 -0.81 2.87 -32.81
C LEU A 608 0.08 1.83 -32.08
N ASP A 609 -0.19 1.58 -30.82
CA ASP A 609 0.45 0.54 -30.02
C ASP A 609 -0.52 -0.03 -28.97
N SER A 610 -1.08 -1.21 -29.26
CA SER A 610 -2.01 -1.91 -28.41
C SER A 610 -1.40 -2.45 -27.10
N ASN A 611 -0.08 -2.42 -26.96
CA ASN A 611 0.64 -2.81 -25.75
C ASN A 611 0.99 -1.60 -24.85
N PHE A 612 0.55 -0.41 -25.22
CA PHE A 612 0.78 0.78 -24.41
C PHE A 612 -0.12 0.79 -23.16
N GLY A 613 0.28 0.09 -22.11
CA GLY A 613 -0.50 -0.15 -20.90
C GLY A 613 -0.94 1.11 -20.17
N MET A 614 -0.09 2.13 -20.10
CA MET A 614 -0.42 3.42 -19.45
C MET A 614 -1.54 4.17 -20.18
N ALA A 615 -1.60 4.09 -21.51
CA ALA A 615 -2.67 4.70 -22.29
C ALA A 615 -4.01 4.00 -22.03
N TRP A 616 -4.02 2.66 -21.97
CA TRP A 616 -5.19 1.88 -21.59
C TRP A 616 -5.68 2.20 -20.17
N ARG A 617 -4.76 2.37 -19.20
CA ARG A 617 -5.11 2.78 -17.83
C ARG A 617 -5.81 4.12 -17.81
N ARG A 618 -5.25 5.14 -18.49
CA ARG A 618 -5.86 6.47 -18.56
C ARG A 618 -7.25 6.45 -19.19
N LEU A 619 -7.43 5.73 -20.27
CA LEU A 619 -8.75 5.52 -20.89
C LEU A 619 -9.73 4.90 -19.90
N GLY A 620 -9.33 3.83 -19.23
CA GLY A 620 -10.15 3.15 -18.23
C GLY A 620 -10.58 4.06 -17.09
N VAL A 621 -9.67 4.89 -16.56
CA VAL A 621 -9.98 5.87 -15.51
C VAL A 621 -10.96 6.94 -16.01
N ILE A 622 -10.72 7.51 -17.20
CA ILE A 622 -11.61 8.54 -17.76
C ILE A 622 -13.01 7.98 -18.00
N TRP A 623 -13.14 6.78 -18.58
CA TRP A 623 -14.43 6.16 -18.81
C TRP A 623 -15.17 5.81 -17.52
N ASN A 624 -14.43 5.33 -16.50
CA ASN A 624 -15.01 5.08 -15.19
C ASN A 624 -15.55 6.37 -14.53
N ASN A 625 -14.76 7.47 -14.60
CA ASN A 625 -15.19 8.75 -14.06
C ASN A 625 -16.38 9.37 -14.81
N ARG A 626 -16.58 8.95 -16.06
CA ARG A 626 -17.77 9.30 -16.86
C ARG A 626 -18.94 8.34 -16.64
N ASN A 627 -18.81 7.42 -15.69
CA ASN A 627 -19.78 6.37 -15.42
C ASN A 627 -20.12 5.51 -16.67
N ASP A 628 -19.07 5.17 -17.45
CA ASP A 628 -19.17 4.31 -18.62
C ASP A 628 -18.43 2.97 -18.39
N PRO A 629 -19.02 2.04 -17.63
CA PRO A 629 -18.38 0.77 -17.34
C PRO A 629 -18.18 -0.12 -18.57
N ALA A 630 -19.00 0.05 -19.63
CA ALA A 630 -18.87 -0.71 -20.85
C ALA A 630 -17.53 -0.47 -21.58
N ARG A 631 -16.97 0.73 -21.49
CA ARG A 631 -15.66 1.09 -22.02
C ARG A 631 -14.57 1.02 -20.96
N ALA A 632 -14.85 1.36 -19.72
CA ALA A 632 -13.89 1.34 -18.62
C ALA A 632 -13.34 -0.07 -18.35
N VAL A 633 -14.23 -1.07 -18.27
CA VAL A 633 -13.85 -2.44 -17.89
C VAL A 633 -12.91 -3.10 -18.90
N PRO A 634 -13.19 -3.11 -20.22
CA PRO A 634 -12.26 -3.65 -21.21
C PRO A 634 -10.90 -2.93 -21.20
N ALA A 635 -10.90 -1.60 -21.08
CA ALA A 635 -9.68 -0.80 -21.04
C ALA A 635 -8.82 -1.15 -19.80
N LEU A 636 -9.46 -1.24 -18.61
CA LEU A 636 -8.75 -1.62 -17.37
C LEU A 636 -8.27 -3.07 -17.38
N ARG A 637 -9.05 -3.99 -17.93
CA ARG A 637 -8.64 -5.40 -18.11
C ARG A 637 -7.40 -5.48 -19.00
N ARG A 638 -7.37 -4.72 -20.09
CA ARG A 638 -6.19 -4.64 -20.95
C ARG A 638 -5.00 -4.00 -20.24
N ALA A 639 -5.19 -2.88 -19.56
CA ALA A 639 -4.15 -2.24 -18.76
C ALA A 639 -3.57 -3.20 -17.70
N TYR A 640 -4.41 -3.92 -16.98
CA TYR A 640 -3.99 -4.89 -15.97
C TYR A 640 -3.21 -6.08 -16.58
N SER A 641 -3.59 -6.56 -17.76
CA SER A 641 -2.84 -7.62 -18.46
C SER A 641 -1.43 -7.18 -18.87
N LEU A 642 -1.19 -5.88 -18.97
CA LEU A 642 0.10 -5.27 -19.35
C LEU A 642 0.87 -4.70 -18.14
N ARG A 643 0.40 -4.89 -16.90
CA ARG A 643 0.98 -4.29 -15.69
C ARG A 643 2.46 -4.60 -15.48
N ASP A 644 2.89 -5.79 -15.87
CA ASP A 644 4.29 -6.22 -15.74
C ASP A 644 5.24 -5.46 -16.70
N GLN A 645 4.66 -4.72 -17.65
CA GLN A 645 5.34 -3.84 -18.59
C GLN A 645 5.15 -2.35 -18.25
N MET A 646 4.77 -2.03 -17.02
CA MET A 646 4.58 -0.65 -16.53
C MET A 646 5.60 -0.33 -15.44
N PRO A 647 5.87 0.97 -15.18
CA PRO A 647 6.58 1.36 -13.98
C PRO A 647 5.90 0.77 -12.73
N PRO A 648 6.65 0.32 -11.70
CA PRO A 648 6.09 -0.38 -10.54
C PRO A 648 4.96 0.37 -9.83
N GLN A 649 5.05 1.70 -9.71
CA GLN A 649 4.02 2.55 -9.13
C GLN A 649 2.74 2.54 -9.99
N GLU A 650 2.87 2.67 -11.31
CA GLU A 650 1.74 2.61 -12.25
C GLU A 650 1.08 1.22 -12.25
N ALA A 651 1.87 0.16 -12.18
CA ALA A 651 1.39 -1.22 -12.06
C ALA A 651 0.57 -1.42 -10.77
N ALA A 652 0.98 -0.82 -9.67
CA ALA A 652 0.25 -0.87 -8.41
C ALA A 652 -1.08 -0.09 -8.50
N HIS A 653 -1.08 1.09 -9.10
CA HIS A 653 -2.31 1.86 -9.36
C HIS A 653 -3.31 1.10 -10.23
N VAL A 654 -2.84 0.53 -11.35
CA VAL A 654 -3.74 -0.24 -12.22
C VAL A 654 -4.30 -1.46 -11.52
N THR A 655 -3.50 -2.11 -10.67
CA THR A 655 -3.94 -3.26 -9.89
C THR A 655 -5.06 -2.89 -8.92
N ALA A 656 -4.89 -1.83 -8.13
CA ALA A 656 -5.91 -1.37 -7.20
C ALA A 656 -7.21 -0.98 -7.92
N PHE A 657 -7.08 -0.28 -9.04
CA PHE A 657 -8.25 0.17 -9.81
C PHE A 657 -8.95 -0.97 -10.55
N TYR A 658 -8.19 -1.97 -11.05
CA TYR A 658 -8.73 -3.19 -11.61
C TYR A 658 -9.55 -3.98 -10.58
N LEU A 659 -9.00 -4.19 -9.38
CA LEU A 659 -9.70 -4.89 -8.30
C LEU A 659 -11.00 -4.20 -7.92
N LEU A 660 -11.01 -2.86 -7.89
CA LEU A 660 -12.23 -2.09 -7.60
C LEU A 660 -13.25 -2.15 -8.73
N VAL A 661 -12.80 -1.81 -9.96
CA VAL A 661 -13.73 -1.56 -11.07
C VAL A 661 -14.05 -2.83 -11.84
N VAL A 662 -13.10 -3.76 -12.00
CA VAL A 662 -13.32 -4.99 -12.80
C VAL A 662 -13.77 -6.15 -11.91
N GLU A 663 -13.16 -6.33 -10.75
CA GLU A 663 -13.48 -7.44 -9.84
C GLU A 663 -14.57 -7.10 -8.81
N ASP A 664 -14.97 -5.82 -8.69
CA ASP A 664 -15.91 -5.31 -7.66
C ASP A 664 -15.47 -5.72 -6.24
N ASN A 665 -14.16 -5.76 -6.02
CA ASN A 665 -13.54 -6.22 -4.78
C ASN A 665 -12.88 -5.05 -4.02
N LEU A 666 -13.72 -4.25 -3.35
CA LEU A 666 -13.26 -3.10 -2.57
C LEU A 666 -12.25 -3.47 -1.47
N PRO A 667 -12.38 -4.58 -0.71
CA PRO A 667 -11.37 -4.96 0.27
C PRO A 667 -9.99 -5.21 -0.35
N ALA A 668 -9.92 -5.97 -1.44
CA ALA A 668 -8.65 -6.24 -2.12
C ALA A 668 -8.05 -4.97 -2.77
N ALA A 669 -8.91 -4.09 -3.29
CA ALA A 669 -8.48 -2.79 -3.82
C ALA A 669 -7.91 -1.88 -2.72
N THR A 670 -8.52 -1.87 -1.53
CA THR A 670 -8.03 -1.15 -0.35
C THR A 670 -6.65 -1.65 0.06
N GLU A 671 -6.49 -2.96 0.21
CA GLU A 671 -5.20 -3.58 0.54
C GLU A 671 -4.12 -3.30 -0.53
N ALA A 672 -4.49 -3.26 -1.80
CA ALA A 672 -3.56 -2.92 -2.87
C ALA A 672 -3.06 -1.47 -2.76
N LEU A 673 -3.92 -0.50 -2.38
CA LEU A 673 -3.52 0.88 -2.12
C LEU A 673 -2.69 1.02 -0.83
N GLU A 674 -3.01 0.26 0.22
CA GLU A 674 -2.21 0.22 1.44
C GLU A 674 -0.77 -0.26 1.15
N ARG A 675 -0.61 -1.32 0.34
CA ARG A 675 0.71 -1.79 -0.14
C ARG A 675 1.42 -0.77 -1.02
N LEU A 676 0.69 -0.06 -1.86
CA LEU A 676 1.26 1.02 -2.68
C LEU A 676 1.83 2.10 -1.77
N LEU A 677 1.07 2.58 -0.78
CA LEU A 677 1.51 3.60 0.16
C LEU A 677 2.63 3.13 1.09
N ALA A 678 2.78 1.84 1.33
CA ALA A 678 3.95 1.30 2.04
C ALA A 678 5.24 1.51 1.24
N SER A 679 5.18 1.42 -0.09
CA SER A 679 6.34 1.64 -0.98
C SER A 679 6.50 3.11 -1.38
N TRP A 680 5.38 3.82 -1.60
CA TRP A 680 5.31 5.23 -2.00
C TRP A 680 4.40 6.01 -1.04
N PRO A 681 4.87 6.34 0.19
CA PRO A 681 4.03 6.93 1.24
C PRO A 681 3.48 8.31 0.92
N ASP A 682 4.05 8.99 -0.07
CA ASP A 682 3.71 10.34 -0.50
C ASP A 682 2.88 10.35 -1.80
N ASP A 683 2.38 9.20 -2.26
CA ASP A 683 1.53 9.12 -3.45
C ASP A 683 0.17 9.74 -3.18
N LEU A 684 -0.04 10.95 -3.70
CA LEU A 684 -1.26 11.74 -3.48
C LEU A 684 -2.51 11.07 -4.05
N THR A 685 -2.37 10.40 -5.19
CA THR A 685 -3.48 9.68 -5.83
C THR A 685 -3.90 8.49 -4.98
N ALA A 686 -2.93 7.74 -4.45
CA ALA A 686 -3.20 6.62 -3.55
C ALA A 686 -3.79 7.08 -2.22
N LEU A 687 -3.27 8.16 -1.61
CA LEU A 687 -3.82 8.74 -0.39
C LEU A 687 -5.29 9.15 -0.58
N ASN A 688 -5.59 9.90 -1.65
CA ASN A 688 -6.96 10.30 -1.95
C ASN A 688 -7.89 9.09 -2.15
N ASN A 689 -7.48 8.14 -2.99
CA ASN A 689 -8.31 6.99 -3.32
C ASN A 689 -8.51 6.06 -2.11
N LEU A 690 -7.48 5.88 -1.29
CA LEU A 690 -7.60 5.12 -0.05
C LEU A 690 -8.56 5.79 0.93
N GLY A 691 -8.54 7.13 1.03
CA GLY A 691 -9.51 7.90 1.80
C GLY A 691 -10.95 7.65 1.34
N VAL A 692 -11.19 7.64 0.03
CA VAL A 692 -12.50 7.31 -0.56
C VAL A 692 -12.91 5.87 -0.25
N TYR A 693 -11.98 4.90 -0.34
CA TYR A 693 -12.28 3.48 -0.09
C TYR A 693 -12.57 3.22 1.40
N TYR A 694 -11.85 3.89 2.30
CA TYR A 694 -12.16 3.86 3.73
C TYR A 694 -13.56 4.44 4.00
N GLY A 695 -13.92 5.57 3.39
CA GLY A 695 -15.26 6.14 3.49
C GLY A 695 -16.34 5.17 3.01
N ALA A 696 -16.14 4.50 1.87
CA ALA A 696 -17.07 3.52 1.33
C ALA A 696 -17.26 2.27 2.23
N THR A 697 -16.32 2.01 3.16
CA THR A 697 -16.41 0.93 4.15
C THR A 697 -16.80 1.41 5.54
N GLY A 698 -17.10 2.70 5.72
CA GLY A 698 -17.46 3.31 7.00
C GLY A 698 -16.27 3.67 7.90
N ARG A 699 -15.04 3.55 7.41
CA ARG A 699 -13.79 3.88 8.11
C ARG A 699 -13.44 5.37 7.93
N PHE A 700 -14.36 6.25 8.30
CA PHE A 700 -14.27 7.69 8.01
C PHE A 700 -13.10 8.38 8.74
N SER A 701 -12.75 7.93 9.93
CA SER A 701 -11.59 8.45 10.67
C SER A 701 -10.28 8.22 9.94
N GLU A 702 -10.10 6.99 9.42
CA GLU A 702 -8.92 6.64 8.63
C GLU A 702 -8.94 7.36 7.27
N GLY A 703 -10.14 7.52 6.68
CA GLY A 703 -10.29 8.34 5.47
C GLY A 703 -9.85 9.78 5.68
N ALA A 704 -10.31 10.42 6.77
CA ALA A 704 -9.91 11.78 7.14
C ALA A 704 -8.40 11.89 7.35
N GLU A 705 -7.76 10.87 7.92
CA GLU A 705 -6.30 10.85 8.11
C GLU A 705 -5.55 10.80 6.77
N MET A 706 -6.03 10.02 5.79
CA MET A 706 -5.42 10.01 4.46
C MET A 706 -5.48 11.38 3.78
N TYR A 707 -6.62 12.09 3.91
CA TYR A 707 -6.73 13.44 3.37
C TYR A 707 -5.85 14.45 4.13
N ARG A 708 -5.70 14.33 5.46
CA ARG A 708 -4.75 15.17 6.22
C ARG A 708 -3.32 14.94 5.78
N ARG A 709 -2.92 13.70 5.56
CA ARG A 709 -1.58 13.38 5.01
C ARG A 709 -1.41 13.98 3.61
N ALA A 710 -2.41 13.86 2.74
CA ALA A 710 -2.36 14.46 1.41
C ALA A 710 -2.23 15.99 1.48
N LEU A 711 -2.95 16.64 2.40
CA LEU A 711 -2.90 18.10 2.63
C LEU A 711 -1.60 18.55 3.31
N ALA A 712 -0.99 17.73 4.16
CA ALA A 712 0.34 18.00 4.72
C ALA A 712 1.41 18.02 3.63
N LEU A 713 1.29 17.15 2.62
CA LEU A 713 2.17 17.16 1.45
C LEU A 713 1.83 18.31 0.49
N ARG A 714 0.54 18.65 0.38
CA ARG A 714 -0.01 19.61 -0.59
C ARG A 714 -1.13 20.43 0.03
N PRO A 715 -0.81 21.49 0.74
CA PRO A 715 -1.81 22.42 1.27
C PRO A 715 -2.62 23.07 0.13
N GLY A 716 -3.91 23.28 0.37
CA GLY A 716 -4.78 24.07 -0.53
C GLY A 716 -5.37 23.30 -1.73
N ILE A 717 -5.13 21.98 -1.89
CA ILE A 717 -5.81 21.20 -2.94
C ILE A 717 -7.29 21.02 -2.60
N GLY A 718 -8.16 21.68 -3.34
CA GLY A 718 -9.61 21.72 -3.10
C GLY A 718 -10.27 20.33 -3.02
N LEU A 719 -9.83 19.36 -3.81
CA LEU A 719 -10.34 17.98 -3.76
C LEU A 719 -10.13 17.34 -2.40
N TYR A 720 -8.94 17.49 -1.80
CA TYR A 720 -8.62 16.87 -0.51
C TYR A 720 -9.32 17.59 0.65
N LEU A 721 -9.46 18.92 0.55
CA LEU A 721 -10.21 19.74 1.51
C LEU A 721 -11.70 19.37 1.48
N ASP A 722 -12.28 19.23 0.31
CA ASP A 722 -13.68 18.82 0.11
C ASP A 722 -13.94 17.44 0.74
N ASN A 723 -13.12 16.45 0.41
CA ASN A 723 -13.22 15.11 0.94
C ASN A 723 -13.00 15.07 2.47
N LEU A 724 -12.06 15.87 2.99
CA LEU A 724 -11.81 15.96 4.42
C LEU A 724 -13.02 16.53 5.15
N VAL A 725 -13.59 17.66 4.66
CA VAL A 725 -14.77 18.29 5.26
C VAL A 725 -15.95 17.33 5.29
N GLN A 726 -16.18 16.59 4.21
CA GLN A 726 -17.25 15.58 4.17
C GLN A 726 -17.06 14.50 5.24
N ASN A 727 -15.84 13.97 5.40
CA ASN A 727 -15.55 12.98 6.44
C ASN A 727 -15.71 13.56 7.85
N LEU A 728 -15.28 14.81 8.07
CA LEU A 728 -15.43 15.49 9.36
C LEU A 728 -16.91 15.71 9.74
N ILE A 729 -17.76 16.06 8.75
CA ILE A 729 -19.22 16.16 8.96
C ILE A 729 -19.79 14.80 9.40
N ILE A 730 -19.38 13.71 8.71
CA ILE A 730 -19.86 12.36 9.05
C ILE A 730 -19.40 11.90 10.44
N LEU A 731 -18.26 12.41 10.90
CA LEU A 731 -17.69 12.14 12.23
C LEU A 731 -18.20 13.10 13.33
N ASP A 732 -19.20 13.93 13.05
CA ASP A 732 -19.69 14.99 13.96
C ASP A 732 -18.62 15.99 14.44
N GLN A 733 -17.47 16.05 13.73
CA GLN A 733 -16.36 16.97 14.03
C GLN A 733 -16.61 18.35 13.40
N PHE A 734 -17.78 18.93 13.67
CA PHE A 734 -18.26 20.14 13.02
C PHE A 734 -17.37 21.37 13.23
N ALA A 735 -16.79 21.54 14.44
CA ALA A 735 -15.89 22.65 14.70
C ALA A 735 -14.59 22.56 13.89
N VAL A 736 -14.06 21.34 13.71
CA VAL A 736 -12.87 21.11 12.90
C VAL A 736 -13.20 21.34 11.41
N ALA A 737 -14.37 20.90 10.96
CA ALA A 737 -14.85 21.14 9.60
C ALA A 737 -14.97 22.65 9.30
N ASP A 738 -15.54 23.44 10.21
CA ASP A 738 -15.60 24.91 10.06
C ASP A 738 -14.20 25.53 9.93
N SER A 739 -13.23 25.12 10.76
CA SER A 739 -11.84 25.61 10.69
C SER A 739 -11.15 25.25 9.36
N VAL A 740 -11.43 24.06 8.83
CA VAL A 740 -10.91 23.65 7.49
C VAL A 740 -11.52 24.51 6.40
N LEU A 741 -12.83 24.81 6.49
CA LEU A 741 -13.53 25.68 5.51
C LEU A 741 -13.00 27.11 5.56
N ASP A 742 -12.71 27.64 6.75
CA ASP A 742 -12.12 28.98 6.91
C ASP A 742 -10.72 29.06 6.30
N THR A 743 -9.91 28.01 6.49
CA THR A 743 -8.60 27.90 5.88
C THR A 743 -8.70 27.81 4.34
N TRP A 744 -9.68 27.04 3.85
CA TRP A 744 -9.87 26.85 2.42
C TRP A 744 -10.25 28.16 1.72
N ILE A 745 -11.25 28.89 2.22
CA ILE A 745 -11.67 30.15 1.59
C ILE A 745 -10.58 31.23 1.69
N ALA A 746 -9.78 31.22 2.75
CA ALA A 746 -8.65 32.14 2.90
C ALA A 746 -7.52 31.86 1.89
N SER A 747 -7.33 30.60 1.50
CA SER A 747 -6.31 30.20 0.51
C SER A 747 -6.77 30.39 -0.94
N ASP A 748 -8.08 30.26 -1.21
CA ASP A 748 -8.67 30.38 -2.55
C ASP A 748 -10.08 30.96 -2.48
N THR A 749 -10.23 32.25 -2.80
CA THR A 749 -11.54 32.93 -2.79
C THR A 749 -12.49 32.45 -3.90
N SER A 750 -11.97 31.77 -4.94
CA SER A 750 -12.79 31.25 -6.06
C SER A 750 -13.71 30.10 -5.62
N VAL A 751 -13.42 29.44 -4.51
CA VAL A 751 -14.19 28.30 -3.97
C VAL A 751 -15.36 28.71 -3.10
N GLY A 752 -15.67 30.00 -3.01
CA GLY A 752 -16.70 30.55 -2.12
C GLY A 752 -18.05 29.85 -2.19
N GLY A 753 -18.51 29.48 -3.39
CA GLY A 753 -19.74 28.69 -3.58
C GLY A 753 -19.68 27.30 -2.94
N ARG A 754 -18.56 26.59 -3.11
CA ARG A 754 -18.34 25.26 -2.54
C ARG A 754 -18.24 25.28 -1.01
N VAL A 755 -17.50 26.24 -0.49
CA VAL A 755 -17.39 26.45 0.97
C VAL A 755 -18.76 26.80 1.56
N SER A 756 -19.54 27.65 0.91
CA SER A 756 -20.90 27.99 1.35
C SER A 756 -21.83 26.78 1.34
N TYR A 757 -21.74 25.89 0.34
CA TYR A 757 -22.47 24.64 0.30
C TYR A 757 -22.19 23.78 1.55
N HIS A 758 -20.91 23.59 1.91
CA HIS A 758 -20.56 22.82 3.10
C HIS A 758 -21.02 23.51 4.40
N ARG A 759 -20.99 24.84 4.47
CA ARG A 759 -21.52 25.59 5.62
C ARG A 759 -23.03 25.45 5.76
N VAL A 760 -23.77 25.38 4.66
CA VAL A 760 -25.21 25.07 4.68
C VAL A 760 -25.44 23.66 5.24
N ARG A 761 -24.68 22.67 4.75
CA ARG A 761 -24.77 21.29 5.27
C ARG A 761 -24.44 21.24 6.76
N LEU A 762 -23.36 21.85 7.20
CA LEU A 762 -22.98 21.90 8.62
C LEU A 762 -24.07 22.50 9.50
N ALA A 763 -24.70 23.60 9.07
CA ALA A 763 -25.81 24.21 9.80
C ALA A 763 -27.01 23.26 9.86
N ALA A 764 -27.37 22.61 8.75
CA ALA A 764 -28.48 21.67 8.69
C ALA A 764 -28.24 20.42 9.56
N GLU A 765 -27.01 19.87 9.58
CA GLU A 765 -26.70 18.71 10.42
C GLU A 765 -26.68 19.06 11.93
N ARG A 766 -26.42 20.33 12.29
CA ARG A 766 -26.60 20.86 13.66
C ARG A 766 -28.05 21.16 14.00
N GLY A 767 -28.98 21.05 13.06
CA GLY A 767 -30.37 21.45 13.23
C GLY A 767 -30.62 22.97 13.14
N ASP A 768 -29.60 23.76 12.79
CA ASP A 768 -29.68 25.21 12.68
C ASP A 768 -30.11 25.62 11.26
N TYR A 769 -31.39 25.33 10.96
CA TYR A 769 -31.96 25.62 9.66
C TYR A 769 -32.08 27.12 9.35
N GLU A 770 -32.22 27.96 10.38
CA GLU A 770 -32.27 29.43 10.19
C GLU A 770 -30.95 29.94 9.63
N ARG A 771 -29.83 29.49 10.20
CA ARG A 771 -28.49 29.79 9.68
C ARG A 771 -28.25 29.23 8.29
N ALA A 772 -28.73 28.01 8.02
CA ALA A 772 -28.63 27.39 6.71
C ALA A 772 -29.32 28.24 5.64
N TYR A 773 -30.57 28.67 5.88
CA TYR A 773 -31.30 29.55 4.96
C TYR A 773 -30.64 30.92 4.82
N ALA A 774 -30.16 31.53 5.90
CA ALA A 774 -29.45 32.82 5.86
C ALA A 774 -28.22 32.76 4.92
N ILE A 775 -27.46 31.65 4.94
CA ILE A 775 -26.34 31.43 4.03
C ILE A 775 -26.83 31.32 2.59
N VAL A 776 -27.87 30.50 2.33
CA VAL A 776 -28.46 30.36 0.98
C VAL A 776 -28.92 31.71 0.42
N ASP A 777 -29.66 32.47 1.23
CA ASP A 777 -30.19 33.79 0.82
C ASP A 777 -29.05 34.79 0.52
N SER A 778 -28.01 34.79 1.35
CA SER A 778 -26.84 35.67 1.15
C SER A 778 -26.11 35.36 -0.14
N VAL A 779 -25.80 34.06 -0.38
CA VAL A 779 -25.04 33.64 -1.56
C VAL A 779 -25.88 33.77 -2.84
N SER A 780 -27.18 33.48 -2.78
CA SER A 780 -28.10 33.58 -3.92
C SER A 780 -28.26 34.99 -4.48
N LYS A 781 -27.92 36.03 -3.71
CA LYS A 781 -27.90 37.43 -4.20
C LYS A 781 -26.79 37.65 -5.24
N VAL A 782 -25.69 36.93 -5.11
CA VAL A 782 -24.52 37.01 -6.00
C VAL A 782 -24.56 35.89 -7.06
N ASN A 783 -24.96 34.67 -6.66
CA ASN A 783 -25.12 33.49 -7.51
C ASN A 783 -26.55 32.93 -7.42
N PRO A 784 -27.46 33.33 -8.29
CA PRO A 784 -28.87 32.94 -8.25
C PRO A 784 -29.10 31.42 -8.27
N GLY A 785 -28.21 30.66 -8.96
CA GLY A 785 -28.26 29.19 -9.00
C GLY A 785 -28.04 28.53 -7.65
N PHE A 786 -27.41 29.20 -6.69
CA PHE A 786 -27.17 28.65 -5.35
C PHE A 786 -28.48 28.46 -4.56
N ARG A 787 -29.59 29.04 -5.00
CA ARG A 787 -30.91 28.85 -4.38
C ARG A 787 -31.36 27.38 -4.40
N GLU A 788 -30.91 26.59 -5.37
CA GLU A 788 -31.23 25.17 -5.47
C GLU A 788 -30.76 24.37 -4.26
N VAL A 789 -29.70 24.82 -3.57
CA VAL A 789 -29.17 24.18 -2.34
C VAL A 789 -30.23 24.19 -1.22
N ALA A 790 -31.19 25.11 -1.23
CA ALA A 790 -32.30 25.11 -0.26
C ALA A 790 -33.30 23.98 -0.49
N SER A 791 -33.30 23.34 -1.64
CA SER A 791 -34.26 22.26 -1.95
C SER A 791 -34.16 21.11 -0.96
N ASP A 792 -32.94 20.68 -0.63
CA ASP A 792 -32.70 19.61 0.35
C ASP A 792 -33.20 20.00 1.75
N LEU A 793 -33.02 21.24 2.16
CA LEU A 793 -33.50 21.76 3.44
C LEU A 793 -35.03 21.76 3.49
N TYR A 794 -35.67 22.19 2.40
CA TYR A 794 -37.13 22.21 2.34
C TYR A 794 -37.72 20.79 2.35
N MET A 795 -37.12 19.85 1.59
CA MET A 795 -37.55 18.46 1.59
C MET A 795 -37.44 17.83 2.98
N ARG A 796 -36.31 18.03 3.66
CA ARG A 796 -36.04 17.56 5.02
C ARG A 796 -37.10 18.02 6.02
N GLN A 797 -37.53 19.28 5.89
CA GLN A 797 -38.54 19.91 6.74
C GLN A 797 -39.99 19.68 6.34
N GLY A 798 -40.26 18.86 5.32
CA GLY A 798 -41.63 18.58 4.83
C GLY A 798 -42.27 19.75 4.08
N ARG A 799 -41.46 20.70 3.56
CA ARG A 799 -41.88 21.92 2.82
C ARG A 799 -41.82 21.70 1.32
N PHE A 800 -42.43 20.64 0.84
CA PHE A 800 -42.34 20.18 -0.56
C PHE A 800 -42.99 21.13 -1.57
N ARG A 801 -44.00 21.96 -1.13
CA ARG A 801 -44.57 22.97 -2.02
C ARG A 801 -43.58 24.02 -2.49
N GLN A 802 -42.56 24.30 -1.72
CA GLN A 802 -41.54 25.30 -2.03
C GLN A 802 -40.54 24.82 -3.09
N VAL A 803 -40.44 23.52 -3.28
CA VAL A 803 -39.54 22.89 -4.26
C VAL A 803 -40.31 22.22 -5.40
N ALA A 804 -41.63 22.27 -5.41
CA ALA A 804 -42.47 21.59 -6.39
C ALA A 804 -42.15 21.91 -7.85
N SER A 805 -41.66 23.11 -8.12
CA SER A 805 -41.27 23.55 -9.49
C SER A 805 -39.86 23.13 -9.89
N SER A 806 -39.00 22.75 -8.92
CA SER A 806 -37.60 22.32 -9.14
C SER A 806 -37.42 20.82 -9.05
N LEU A 807 -38.37 20.09 -8.43
CA LEU A 807 -38.34 18.64 -8.40
C LEU A 807 -38.55 18.06 -9.80
N ASP A 808 -37.73 17.08 -10.15
CA ASP A 808 -37.98 16.26 -11.32
C ASP A 808 -39.26 15.45 -11.15
N PRO A 809 -39.86 14.92 -12.21
CA PRO A 809 -41.13 14.18 -12.14
C PRO A 809 -41.02 12.88 -11.31
N VAL A 810 -39.86 12.26 -11.22
CA VAL A 810 -39.65 11.03 -10.42
C VAL A 810 -39.66 11.37 -8.93
N ALA A 811 -38.87 12.38 -8.52
CA ALA A 811 -38.85 12.88 -7.15
C ALA A 811 -40.24 13.36 -6.69
N SER A 812 -40.95 14.07 -7.57
CA SER A 812 -42.35 14.52 -7.32
C SER A 812 -43.30 13.33 -7.04
N ALA A 813 -43.18 12.25 -7.81
CA ALA A 813 -43.95 11.03 -7.59
C ALA A 813 -43.59 10.35 -6.27
N VAL A 814 -42.30 10.33 -5.88
CA VAL A 814 -41.88 9.77 -4.59
C VAL A 814 -42.47 10.57 -3.43
N VAL A 815 -42.52 11.89 -3.51
CA VAL A 815 -43.19 12.73 -2.50
C VAL A 815 -44.67 12.37 -2.38
N GLU A 816 -45.39 12.27 -3.49
CA GLU A 816 -46.82 11.89 -3.47
C GLU A 816 -47.05 10.52 -2.87
N GLY A 817 -46.23 9.52 -3.26
CA GLY A 817 -46.45 8.12 -2.83
C GLY A 817 -45.96 7.84 -1.42
N VAL A 818 -44.75 8.31 -1.09
CA VAL A 818 -44.07 7.99 0.19
C VAL A 818 -44.48 8.93 1.32
N VAL A 819 -44.48 10.23 1.03
CA VAL A 819 -44.71 11.25 2.04
C VAL A 819 -46.20 11.51 2.28
N ARG A 820 -46.97 11.67 1.20
CA ARG A 820 -48.42 11.95 1.26
C ARG A 820 -49.30 10.71 1.25
N GLY A 821 -48.70 9.52 1.04
CA GLY A 821 -49.45 8.26 0.99
C GLY A 821 -50.34 8.10 -0.24
N ASN A 822 -50.26 8.99 -1.23
CA ASN A 822 -51.10 8.95 -2.43
C ASN A 822 -50.46 8.08 -3.54
N THR A 823 -50.41 6.77 -3.27
CA THR A 823 -49.77 5.81 -4.17
C THR A 823 -50.37 5.76 -5.56
N ALA A 824 -51.70 6.02 -5.69
CA ALA A 824 -52.39 6.05 -6.98
C ALA A 824 -51.97 7.25 -7.84
N ALA A 825 -51.78 8.43 -7.24
CA ALA A 825 -51.28 9.60 -7.94
C ALA A 825 -49.80 9.41 -8.33
N ALA A 826 -48.96 8.92 -7.42
CA ALA A 826 -47.58 8.61 -7.66
C ALA A 826 -47.40 7.66 -8.85
N ARG A 827 -48.17 6.57 -8.86
CA ARG A 827 -48.18 5.59 -9.97
C ARG A 827 -48.51 6.27 -11.32
N ARG A 828 -49.57 7.10 -11.38
CA ARG A 828 -49.91 7.82 -12.63
C ARG A 828 -48.78 8.74 -13.09
N MET A 829 -48.10 9.42 -12.17
CA MET A 829 -46.96 10.27 -12.49
C MET A 829 -45.79 9.48 -13.06
N LEU A 830 -45.43 8.37 -12.43
CA LEU A 830 -44.34 7.49 -12.89
C LEU A 830 -44.68 6.78 -14.21
N ASP A 831 -45.94 6.34 -14.40
CA ASP A 831 -46.44 5.78 -15.68
C ASP A 831 -46.27 6.82 -16.82
N LYS A 832 -46.48 8.11 -16.53
CA LYS A 832 -46.26 9.20 -17.50
C LYS A 832 -44.77 9.35 -17.78
N VAL A 833 -43.91 9.39 -16.76
CA VAL A 833 -42.46 9.43 -16.95
C VAL A 833 -41.97 8.26 -17.80
N GLN A 834 -42.46 7.05 -17.50
CA GLN A 834 -42.17 5.85 -18.28
C GLN A 834 -42.57 6.00 -19.75
N ALA A 835 -43.76 6.59 -20.02
CA ALA A 835 -44.27 6.80 -21.39
C ALA A 835 -43.49 7.87 -22.15
N ASP A 836 -43.08 8.96 -21.46
CA ASP A 836 -42.37 10.07 -22.05
C ASP A 836 -40.87 9.77 -22.26
N THR A 837 -40.30 8.75 -21.60
CA THR A 837 -38.91 8.38 -21.71
C THR A 837 -38.59 7.77 -23.08
N ARG A 838 -37.60 8.35 -23.76
CA ARG A 838 -37.09 7.84 -25.04
C ARG A 838 -36.09 6.71 -24.81
N TRP A 839 -36.61 5.51 -24.52
CA TRP A 839 -35.80 4.33 -24.17
C TRP A 839 -34.73 3.97 -25.20
N ASP A 840 -35.03 4.15 -26.50
CA ASP A 840 -34.11 3.83 -27.59
C ASP A 840 -32.96 4.82 -27.71
N SER A 841 -33.04 5.97 -27.06
CA SER A 841 -31.96 6.97 -27.00
C SER A 841 -31.02 6.78 -25.80
N ILE A 842 -31.36 5.86 -24.88
CA ILE A 842 -30.51 5.58 -23.73
C ILE A 842 -29.30 4.75 -24.19
N ALA A 843 -28.12 5.21 -23.84
CA ALA A 843 -26.90 4.50 -24.21
C ALA A 843 -26.86 3.08 -23.55
N PRO A 844 -26.38 2.05 -24.26
CA PRO A 844 -26.33 0.68 -23.73
C PRO A 844 -25.49 0.52 -22.45
N ASN A 845 -24.70 1.52 -22.10
CA ASN A 845 -23.85 1.56 -20.91
C ASN A 845 -24.41 2.46 -19.79
N ASP A 846 -25.61 3.03 -19.93
CA ASP A 846 -26.25 3.86 -18.92
C ASP A 846 -27.48 3.17 -18.30
N PRO A 847 -27.34 2.41 -17.20
CA PRO A 847 -28.43 1.74 -16.52
C PRO A 847 -29.28 2.67 -15.65
N ARG A 848 -28.79 3.89 -15.34
CA ARG A 848 -29.41 4.79 -14.36
C ARG A 848 -30.88 5.10 -14.59
N PRO A 849 -31.35 5.47 -15.80
CA PRO A 849 -32.77 5.77 -15.98
C PRO A 849 -33.69 4.59 -15.66
N TYR A 850 -33.21 3.37 -15.87
CA TYR A 850 -33.95 2.15 -15.51
C TYR A 850 -33.94 1.92 -14.00
N GLY A 851 -32.78 2.07 -13.37
CA GLY A 851 -32.59 1.89 -11.93
C GLY A 851 -33.39 2.91 -11.12
N GLU A 852 -33.33 4.19 -11.47
CA GLU A 852 -34.06 5.31 -10.85
C GLU A 852 -35.57 5.09 -10.92
N LEU A 853 -36.10 4.81 -12.11
CA LEU A 853 -37.53 4.62 -12.28
C LEU A 853 -38.00 3.35 -11.59
N ALA A 854 -37.25 2.26 -11.63
CA ALA A 854 -37.59 1.03 -10.89
C ALA A 854 -37.57 1.26 -9.38
N ALA A 855 -36.58 1.95 -8.84
CA ALA A 855 -36.50 2.30 -7.43
C ALA A 855 -37.71 3.18 -7.00
N ALA A 856 -38.08 4.17 -7.80
CA ALA A 856 -39.22 5.03 -7.53
C ALA A 856 -40.54 4.23 -7.54
N PHE A 857 -40.75 3.32 -8.49
CA PHE A 857 -41.91 2.43 -8.49
C PHE A 857 -41.97 1.55 -7.24
N THR A 858 -40.81 1.00 -6.80
CA THR A 858 -40.79 0.18 -5.57
C THR A 858 -41.04 1.02 -4.33
N ALA A 859 -40.48 2.21 -4.22
CA ALA A 859 -40.69 3.14 -3.11
C ALA A 859 -42.18 3.54 -2.98
N THR A 860 -42.91 3.67 -4.11
CA THR A 860 -44.30 4.02 -4.15
C THR A 860 -45.27 2.82 -4.16
N GLY A 861 -44.77 1.61 -3.92
CA GLY A 861 -45.56 0.38 -3.78
C GLY A 861 -45.99 -0.28 -5.10
N SER A 862 -45.43 0.14 -6.26
CA SER A 862 -45.83 -0.38 -7.60
C SER A 862 -44.82 -1.41 -8.12
N MET A 863 -44.71 -2.56 -7.44
CA MET A 863 -43.72 -3.59 -7.73
C MET A 863 -43.83 -4.19 -9.13
N ASP A 864 -45.07 -4.40 -9.61
CA ASP A 864 -45.39 -4.86 -10.96
C ASP A 864 -44.75 -3.97 -12.06
N ARG A 865 -44.78 -2.66 -11.84
CA ARG A 865 -44.17 -1.69 -12.78
C ARG A 865 -42.64 -1.70 -12.71
N ALA A 866 -42.07 -1.82 -11.51
CA ALA A 866 -40.64 -1.94 -11.33
C ALA A 866 -40.07 -3.17 -12.07
N GLU A 867 -40.76 -4.33 -11.97
CA GLU A 867 -40.37 -5.55 -12.69
C GLU A 867 -40.35 -5.37 -14.22
N VAL A 868 -41.33 -4.62 -14.77
CA VAL A 868 -41.40 -4.31 -16.22
C VAL A 868 -40.18 -3.48 -16.64
N ILE A 869 -39.79 -2.47 -15.84
CA ILE A 869 -38.62 -1.62 -16.13
C ILE A 869 -37.35 -2.44 -16.04
N LEU A 870 -37.18 -3.25 -15.00
CA LEU A 870 -36.02 -4.12 -14.82
C LEU A 870 -35.87 -5.16 -15.94
N ALA A 871 -37.01 -5.74 -16.39
CA ALA A 871 -37.03 -6.65 -17.54
C ALA A 871 -36.64 -5.94 -18.86
N ARG A 872 -37.01 -4.66 -19.01
CA ARG A 872 -36.58 -3.85 -20.15
C ARG A 872 -35.06 -3.59 -20.08
N ALA A 873 -34.53 -3.18 -18.93
CA ALA A 873 -33.10 -2.99 -18.71
C ALA A 873 -32.33 -4.26 -19.08
N ALA A 874 -32.77 -5.43 -18.65
CA ALA A 874 -32.13 -6.71 -18.93
C ALA A 874 -32.02 -7.06 -20.44
N ARG A 875 -32.86 -6.46 -21.28
CA ARG A 875 -32.83 -6.66 -22.74
C ARG A 875 -31.94 -5.66 -23.46
N GLN A 876 -31.74 -4.48 -22.92
CA GLN A 876 -31.08 -3.34 -23.58
C GLN A 876 -29.67 -3.04 -23.03
N ILE A 877 -29.42 -3.37 -21.76
CA ILE A 877 -28.15 -3.10 -21.07
C ILE A 877 -27.40 -4.42 -20.84
N PRO A 878 -26.09 -4.49 -21.15
CA PRO A 878 -25.29 -5.66 -20.88
C PRO A 878 -25.32 -6.06 -19.39
N GLU A 879 -25.40 -7.36 -19.10
CA GLU A 879 -25.47 -7.88 -17.72
C GLU A 879 -24.26 -7.45 -16.87
N GLU A 880 -23.10 -7.30 -17.49
CA GLU A 880 -21.89 -6.80 -16.83
C GLU A 880 -22.06 -5.38 -16.26
N VAL A 881 -22.82 -4.53 -16.95
CA VAL A 881 -23.18 -3.18 -16.52
C VAL A 881 -24.27 -3.22 -15.46
N LEU A 882 -25.33 -3.99 -15.71
CA LEU A 882 -26.49 -4.14 -14.79
C LEU A 882 -26.09 -4.72 -13.44
N ARG A 883 -25.12 -5.65 -13.42
CA ARG A 883 -24.65 -6.28 -12.19
C ARG A 883 -24.06 -5.26 -11.20
N ARG A 884 -23.62 -4.09 -11.68
CA ARG A 884 -23.01 -3.03 -10.89
C ARG A 884 -23.97 -1.91 -10.52
N ASP A 885 -25.12 -1.88 -11.12
CA ASP A 885 -26.14 -0.86 -10.84
C ASP A 885 -26.70 -1.06 -9.43
N GLY A 886 -26.39 -0.12 -8.55
CA GLY A 886 -26.84 -0.12 -7.15
C GLY A 886 -28.33 0.14 -7.02
N LEU A 887 -28.92 1.00 -7.89
CA LEU A 887 -30.36 1.29 -7.89
C LEU A 887 -31.18 0.09 -8.37
N ARG A 888 -30.69 -0.62 -9.41
CA ARG A 888 -31.29 -1.91 -9.79
C ARG A 888 -31.28 -2.90 -8.63
N ALA A 889 -30.14 -3.02 -7.95
CA ALA A 889 -30.02 -3.92 -6.79
C ALA A 889 -30.97 -3.53 -5.66
N TYR A 890 -31.14 -2.24 -5.40
CA TYR A 890 -32.09 -1.69 -4.43
C TYR A 890 -33.55 -2.02 -4.83
N ALA A 891 -33.93 -1.82 -6.09
CA ALA A 891 -35.26 -2.14 -6.58
C ALA A 891 -35.55 -3.64 -6.45
N LEU A 892 -34.61 -4.52 -6.79
CA LEU A 892 -34.75 -5.96 -6.62
C LEU A 892 -34.92 -6.35 -5.14
N ALA A 893 -34.13 -5.77 -4.23
CA ALA A 893 -34.27 -5.99 -2.79
C ALA A 893 -35.66 -5.57 -2.28
N SER A 894 -36.18 -4.44 -2.75
CA SER A 894 -37.52 -3.95 -2.41
C SER A 894 -38.63 -4.89 -2.91
N ILE A 895 -38.46 -5.46 -4.09
CA ILE A 895 -39.37 -6.49 -4.63
C ILE A 895 -39.30 -7.77 -3.76
N THR A 896 -38.12 -8.23 -3.40
CA THR A 896 -37.91 -9.37 -2.48
C THR A 896 -38.64 -9.13 -1.15
N LEU A 897 -38.51 -7.93 -0.57
CA LEU A 897 -39.21 -7.54 0.65
C LEU A 897 -40.73 -7.58 0.48
N SER A 898 -41.26 -7.09 -0.65
CA SER A 898 -42.69 -7.06 -0.90
C SER A 898 -43.32 -8.46 -1.02
N ARG A 899 -42.53 -9.42 -1.50
CA ARG A 899 -42.92 -10.85 -1.59
C ARG A 899 -42.94 -11.57 -0.24
N GLY A 900 -42.53 -10.90 0.83
CA GLY A 900 -42.55 -11.41 2.21
C GLY A 900 -41.28 -12.11 2.65
N ASP A 901 -40.24 -12.24 1.80
CA ASP A 901 -38.96 -12.83 2.19
C ASP A 901 -38.04 -11.76 2.82
N GLY A 902 -38.28 -11.47 4.09
CA GLY A 902 -37.50 -10.46 4.84
C GLY A 902 -36.04 -10.83 4.96
N ARG A 903 -35.66 -12.12 5.06
CA ARG A 903 -34.25 -12.53 5.23
C ARG A 903 -33.44 -12.35 3.95
N ALA A 904 -33.99 -12.76 2.82
CA ALA A 904 -33.39 -12.53 1.52
C ALA A 904 -33.30 -11.01 1.25
N ALA A 905 -34.36 -10.25 1.56
CA ALA A 905 -34.36 -8.79 1.38
C ALA A 905 -33.24 -8.08 2.14
N VAL A 906 -32.97 -8.45 3.40
CA VAL A 906 -31.82 -7.90 4.17
C VAL A 906 -30.49 -8.17 3.45
N THR A 907 -30.32 -9.37 2.91
CA THR A 907 -29.10 -9.73 2.15
C THR A 907 -28.97 -8.89 0.88
N ASP A 908 -30.07 -8.73 0.15
CA ASP A 908 -30.14 -7.98 -1.11
C ASP A 908 -29.93 -6.47 -0.86
N PHE A 909 -30.50 -5.89 0.20
CA PHE A 909 -30.27 -4.50 0.59
C PHE A 909 -28.80 -4.26 0.96
N ARG A 910 -28.17 -5.18 1.67
CA ARG A 910 -26.72 -5.10 1.95
C ARG A 910 -25.88 -5.16 0.67
N LEU A 911 -26.29 -5.95 -0.32
CA LEU A 911 -25.65 -5.95 -1.63
C LEU A 911 -25.86 -4.61 -2.36
N ALA A 912 -27.09 -4.07 -2.37
CA ALA A 912 -27.41 -2.77 -2.94
C ALA A 912 -26.57 -1.66 -2.29
N ARG A 913 -26.49 -1.64 -0.97
CA ARG A 913 -25.66 -0.69 -0.20
C ARG A 913 -24.20 -0.71 -0.62
N ARG A 914 -23.60 -1.90 -0.78
CA ARG A 914 -22.21 -2.03 -1.26
C ARG A 914 -22.03 -1.45 -2.66
N ARG A 915 -22.98 -1.71 -3.58
CA ARG A 915 -22.94 -1.21 -4.96
C ARG A 915 -23.18 0.30 -5.05
N LEU A 916 -24.06 0.83 -4.20
CA LEU A 916 -24.26 2.28 -4.04
C LEU A 916 -23.08 2.96 -3.33
N ARG A 917 -22.14 2.19 -2.78
CA ARG A 917 -20.99 2.69 -2.00
C ARG A 917 -21.42 3.66 -0.88
N CYS A 918 -22.49 3.33 -0.23
CA CYS A 918 -23.14 4.13 0.78
C CYS A 918 -23.17 3.35 2.10
N THR A 919 -23.17 4.04 3.22
CA THR A 919 -23.17 3.39 4.55
C THR A 919 -24.56 3.25 5.14
N ILE A 920 -25.51 4.13 4.80
CA ILE A 920 -26.83 4.21 5.43
C ILE A 920 -28.01 4.15 4.46
N CYS A 921 -27.84 4.26 3.13
CA CYS A 921 -28.94 4.48 2.18
C CYS A 921 -29.97 3.34 2.09
N THR A 922 -29.65 2.14 2.55
CA THR A 922 -30.59 1.02 2.65
C THR A 922 -31.04 0.73 4.07
N ALA A 923 -30.53 1.47 5.07
CA ALA A 923 -30.79 1.15 6.47
C ALA A 923 -32.26 1.30 6.84
N PHE A 924 -32.98 2.25 6.26
CA PHE A 924 -34.42 2.38 6.46
C PHE A 924 -35.18 1.13 6.00
N ASP A 925 -34.88 0.62 4.82
CA ASP A 925 -35.53 -0.57 4.27
C ASP A 925 -35.07 -1.87 4.90
N GLU A 926 -33.79 -1.93 5.33
CA GLU A 926 -33.30 -3.02 6.20
C GLU A 926 -34.11 -3.08 7.50
N GLY A 927 -34.43 -1.91 8.11
CA GLY A 927 -35.33 -1.81 9.26
C GLY A 927 -36.72 -2.40 8.98
N ARG A 928 -37.33 -2.04 7.86
CA ARG A 928 -38.63 -2.60 7.40
C ARG A 928 -38.57 -4.13 7.18
N ALA A 929 -37.41 -4.62 6.66
CA ALA A 929 -37.22 -6.05 6.46
C ALA A 929 -37.13 -6.80 7.79
N PHE A 930 -36.45 -6.24 8.81
CA PHE A 930 -36.42 -6.82 10.16
C PHE A 930 -37.78 -6.77 10.86
N GLU A 931 -38.59 -5.74 10.64
CA GLU A 931 -39.98 -5.73 11.12
C GLU A 931 -40.78 -6.88 10.54
N LYS A 932 -40.64 -7.16 9.24
CA LYS A 932 -41.29 -8.31 8.58
C LYS A 932 -40.88 -9.65 9.15
N LEU A 933 -39.65 -9.75 9.65
CA LEU A 933 -39.09 -10.94 10.32
C LEU A 933 -39.57 -11.06 11.78
N GLY A 934 -40.24 -10.06 12.34
CA GLY A 934 -40.59 -10.02 13.74
C GLY A 934 -39.40 -9.76 14.67
N GLU A 935 -38.34 -9.12 14.17
CA GLU A 935 -37.13 -8.78 14.89
C GLU A 935 -37.07 -7.25 15.21
N PRO A 936 -37.87 -6.77 16.16
CA PRO A 936 -38.00 -5.32 16.39
C PRO A 936 -36.70 -4.68 16.90
N ASP A 937 -35.87 -5.41 17.65
CA ASP A 937 -34.59 -4.87 18.12
C ASP A 937 -33.62 -4.64 16.95
N SER A 938 -33.55 -5.58 16.01
CA SER A 938 -32.75 -5.44 14.78
C SER A 938 -33.26 -4.28 13.93
N ALA A 939 -34.58 -4.11 13.83
CA ALA A 939 -35.19 -2.99 13.12
C ALA A 939 -34.84 -1.64 13.72
N ILE A 940 -34.94 -1.50 15.05
CA ILE A 940 -34.55 -0.27 15.78
C ILE A 940 -33.11 0.09 15.48
N VAL A 941 -32.19 -0.87 15.53
CA VAL A 941 -30.75 -0.63 15.23
C VAL A 941 -30.57 -0.05 13.82
N GLN A 942 -31.31 -0.56 12.83
CA GLN A 942 -31.19 -0.03 11.46
C GLN A 942 -31.82 1.36 11.31
N TYR A 943 -32.96 1.61 11.93
CA TYR A 943 -33.57 2.94 11.93
C TYR A 943 -32.72 3.96 12.67
N GLU A 944 -32.14 3.62 13.84
CA GLU A 944 -31.20 4.48 14.54
C GLU A 944 -29.95 4.78 13.69
N ARG A 945 -29.42 3.76 13.01
CA ARG A 945 -28.31 3.94 12.07
C ARG A 945 -28.69 4.91 10.93
N PHE A 946 -29.91 4.82 10.41
CA PHE A 946 -30.40 5.74 9.38
C PHE A 946 -30.54 7.17 9.89
N VAL A 947 -31.15 7.36 11.06
CA VAL A 947 -31.48 8.67 11.64
C VAL A 947 -30.23 9.39 12.14
N ASN A 948 -29.29 8.67 12.77
CA ASN A 948 -28.09 9.23 13.40
C ASN A 948 -26.85 9.17 12.49
N GLY A 949 -26.91 8.42 11.38
CA GLY A 949 -25.81 8.36 10.43
C GLY A 949 -25.81 9.53 9.46
N HIS A 950 -24.65 9.98 9.06
CA HIS A 950 -24.49 10.95 7.98
C HIS A 950 -24.03 10.22 6.69
N ASN A 951 -24.42 10.76 5.54
CA ASN A 951 -24.01 10.23 4.24
C ASN A 951 -23.28 11.28 3.43
N VAL A 952 -22.41 10.81 2.50
CA VAL A 952 -21.74 11.70 1.54
C VAL A 952 -22.77 12.29 0.57
N ASP A 953 -23.78 11.51 0.21
CA ASP A 953 -24.85 11.90 -0.71
C ASP A 953 -26.21 11.86 0.00
N PRO A 954 -26.89 12.99 0.17
CA PRO A 954 -28.13 13.09 0.96
C PRO A 954 -29.40 12.58 0.24
N GLU A 955 -29.37 12.34 -1.10
CA GLU A 955 -30.55 12.24 -1.96
C GLU A 955 -31.68 11.32 -1.47
N ASN A 956 -31.41 10.22 -0.74
CA ASN A 956 -32.49 9.35 -0.23
C ASN A 956 -32.89 9.61 1.23
N ARG A 957 -32.04 10.30 2.00
CA ARG A 957 -32.32 10.56 3.43
C ARG A 957 -33.44 11.56 3.61
N GLU A 958 -33.54 12.54 2.73
CA GLU A 958 -34.48 13.64 2.81
C GLU A 958 -35.97 13.19 2.79
N PHE A 959 -36.27 12.13 2.06
CA PHE A 959 -37.65 11.61 1.96
C PHE A 959 -38.05 10.72 3.15
N PHE A 960 -37.11 10.01 3.78
CA PHE A 960 -37.40 8.98 4.77
C PHE A 960 -37.06 9.36 6.20
N LEU A 961 -36.34 10.48 6.44
CA LEU A 961 -35.86 10.86 7.77
C LEU A 961 -37.02 11.05 8.78
N ALA A 962 -38.03 11.80 8.40
CA ALA A 962 -39.20 12.03 9.24
C ALA A 962 -39.97 10.73 9.53
N ALA A 963 -40.13 9.89 8.50
CA ALA A 963 -40.78 8.58 8.64
C ALA A 963 -40.01 7.65 9.61
N ALA A 964 -38.64 7.66 9.53
CA ALA A 964 -37.81 6.87 10.41
C ALA A 964 -37.87 7.36 11.87
N LEU A 965 -37.85 8.70 12.10
CA LEU A 965 -38.00 9.30 13.42
C LEU A 965 -39.30 8.93 14.06
N ARG A 966 -40.40 9.06 13.32
CA ARG A 966 -41.73 8.67 13.80
C ARG A 966 -41.77 7.17 14.13
N ARG A 967 -41.29 6.32 13.23
CA ARG A 967 -41.29 4.87 13.44
C ARG A 967 -40.47 4.43 14.65
N LEU A 968 -39.31 5.07 14.91
CA LEU A 968 -38.56 4.84 16.14
C LEU A 968 -39.35 5.22 17.39
N GLY A 969 -40.06 6.36 17.36
CA GLY A 969 -40.97 6.75 18.43
C GLY A 969 -42.03 5.68 18.73
N GLU A 970 -42.74 5.19 17.68
CA GLU A 970 -43.72 4.13 17.77
C GLU A 970 -43.15 2.82 18.33
N MET A 971 -41.95 2.42 17.88
CA MET A 971 -41.30 1.19 18.33
C MET A 971 -40.84 1.28 19.79
N TYR A 972 -40.28 2.40 20.23
CA TYR A 972 -39.90 2.58 21.62
C TYR A 972 -41.12 2.72 22.55
N GLU A 973 -42.20 3.32 22.07
CA GLU A 973 -43.46 3.36 22.79
C GLU A 973 -44.02 1.95 23.02
N SER A 974 -44.08 1.11 21.98
CA SER A 974 -44.56 -0.28 22.08
C SER A 974 -43.68 -1.13 23.03
N LYS A 975 -42.40 -0.76 23.25
CA LYS A 975 -41.49 -1.39 24.21
C LYS A 975 -41.59 -0.77 25.63
N GLY A 976 -42.49 0.20 25.87
CA GLY A 976 -42.60 0.90 27.15
C GLY A 976 -41.38 1.83 27.45
N GLN A 977 -40.52 2.11 26.50
CA GLN A 977 -39.37 2.98 26.68
C GLN A 977 -39.73 4.45 26.44
N ARG A 978 -40.55 5.00 27.35
CA ARG A 978 -41.20 6.30 27.23
C ARG A 978 -40.23 7.46 26.94
N THR A 979 -39.08 7.52 27.59
CA THR A 979 -38.07 8.58 27.39
C THR A 979 -37.56 8.62 25.97
N LYS A 980 -37.20 7.47 25.41
CA LYS A 980 -36.74 7.36 24.01
C LYS A 980 -37.86 7.64 23.02
N ALA A 981 -39.07 7.15 23.28
CA ALA A 981 -40.24 7.46 22.44
C ALA A 981 -40.45 8.96 22.33
N LEU A 982 -40.46 9.68 23.47
CA LEU A 982 -40.61 11.13 23.51
C LEU A 982 -39.47 11.87 22.82
N GLU A 983 -38.23 11.36 22.91
CA GLU A 983 -37.05 11.90 22.20
C GLU A 983 -37.26 11.86 20.68
N TYR A 984 -37.57 10.70 20.13
CA TYR A 984 -37.70 10.55 18.66
C TYR A 984 -38.96 11.25 18.13
N TYR A 985 -40.05 11.22 18.85
CA TYR A 985 -41.26 11.99 18.49
C TYR A 985 -40.96 13.50 18.54
N GLY A 986 -40.21 14.00 19.56
CA GLY A 986 -39.79 15.39 19.65
C GLY A 986 -38.97 15.80 18.42
N ARG A 987 -37.95 15.00 18.05
CA ARG A 987 -37.13 15.24 16.86
C ARG A 987 -37.97 15.29 15.57
N PHE A 988 -38.99 14.43 15.45
CA PHE A 988 -39.92 14.46 14.31
C PHE A 988 -40.72 15.76 14.29
N VAL A 989 -41.30 16.15 15.44
CA VAL A 989 -42.14 17.36 15.55
C VAL A 989 -41.33 18.63 15.29
N ASP A 990 -40.11 18.70 15.81
CA ASP A 990 -39.20 19.84 15.59
C ASP A 990 -38.78 19.94 14.11
N LEU A 991 -38.49 18.80 13.48
CA LEU A 991 -38.12 18.74 12.07
C LEU A 991 -39.25 19.22 11.15
N TRP A 992 -40.51 18.80 11.42
CA TRP A 992 -41.67 19.07 10.59
C TRP A 992 -42.61 20.14 11.15
N LYS A 993 -42.13 20.99 12.12
CA LYS A 993 -42.94 22.04 12.72
C LYS A 993 -43.59 23.00 11.70
N ASP A 994 -42.85 23.27 10.60
CA ASP A 994 -43.23 24.15 9.50
C ASP A 994 -43.53 23.41 8.21
N ALA A 995 -43.84 22.10 8.27
CA ALA A 995 -44.20 21.28 7.12
C ALA A 995 -45.45 21.81 6.37
N ASP A 996 -45.64 21.39 5.15
CA ASP A 996 -46.76 21.75 4.31
C ASP A 996 -48.12 21.56 5.05
N PRO A 997 -49.14 22.35 4.79
CA PRO A 997 -50.41 22.31 5.51
C PRO A 997 -51.10 20.95 5.51
N ASP A 998 -50.95 20.20 4.45
CA ASP A 998 -51.48 18.83 4.32
C ASP A 998 -50.76 17.79 5.19
N LEU A 999 -49.55 18.09 5.67
CA LEU A 999 -48.77 17.25 6.59
C LEU A 999 -48.95 17.67 8.07
N GLN A 1000 -49.48 18.84 8.37
CA GLN A 1000 -49.68 19.36 9.74
C GLN A 1000 -50.59 18.47 10.61
N PRO A 1001 -51.64 17.81 10.07
CA PRO A 1001 -52.44 16.87 10.88
C PRO A 1001 -51.57 15.76 11.49
N LEU A 1002 -50.62 15.18 10.74
CA LEU A 1002 -49.72 14.17 11.26
C LEU A 1002 -48.83 14.69 12.40
N VAL A 1003 -48.32 15.90 12.25
CA VAL A 1003 -47.51 16.57 13.30
C VAL A 1003 -48.33 16.80 14.58
N SER A 1004 -49.60 17.24 14.40
CA SER A 1004 -50.53 17.43 15.50
C SER A 1004 -50.87 16.14 16.26
N ASP A 1005 -51.07 15.05 15.54
CA ASP A 1005 -51.38 13.75 16.16
C ASP A 1005 -50.19 13.22 16.96
N ILE A 1006 -48.96 13.35 16.45
CA ILE A 1006 -47.77 12.99 17.23
C ILE A 1006 -47.61 13.88 18.48
N ARG A 1007 -47.92 15.20 18.39
CA ARG A 1007 -47.92 16.07 19.57
C ARG A 1007 -48.92 15.60 20.66
N LYS A 1008 -50.13 15.17 20.25
CA LYS A 1008 -51.12 14.61 21.20
C LYS A 1008 -50.59 13.31 21.82
N GLN A 1009 -49.98 12.46 21.05
CA GLN A 1009 -49.39 11.21 21.52
C GLN A 1009 -48.25 11.48 22.53
N MET A 1010 -47.38 12.45 22.24
CA MET A 1010 -46.36 12.91 23.19
C MET A 1010 -46.95 13.42 24.51
N ALA A 1011 -48.03 14.23 24.44
CA ALA A 1011 -48.70 14.76 25.66
C ALA A 1011 -49.30 13.61 26.50
N GLN A 1012 -49.95 12.63 25.86
CA GLN A 1012 -50.44 11.42 26.55
C GLN A 1012 -49.32 10.63 27.22
N LEU A 1013 -48.23 10.39 26.50
CA LEU A 1013 -47.01 9.74 27.01
C LEU A 1013 -46.38 10.54 28.13
N ALA A 1014 -46.37 11.88 28.08
CA ALA A 1014 -45.87 12.76 29.13
C ALA A 1014 -46.74 12.77 30.37
N GLY A 1015 -47.99 12.26 30.31
CA GLY A 1015 -48.96 12.32 31.40
C GLY A 1015 -49.59 13.72 31.55
N GLU A 1016 -49.45 14.57 30.52
CA GLU A 1016 -50.09 15.89 30.47
C GLU A 1016 -51.52 15.76 29.92
N PRO A 1017 -52.51 16.52 30.41
CA PRO A 1017 -53.81 16.55 29.79
C PRO A 1017 -53.68 17.08 28.33
N PRO A 1018 -54.48 16.54 27.38
CA PRO A 1018 -54.43 16.99 25.99
C PRO A 1018 -54.78 18.48 25.91
N ARG A 1019 -53.84 19.30 25.42
CA ARG A 1019 -54.09 20.73 25.12
C ARG A 1019 -54.85 20.89 23.82
#